data_5a790fe5d8394d354babae4fd80d7c8b
#
_entry.id   5a790fe5d8394d354babae4fd80d7c8b
#
_cell.length_a   1.000
_cell.length_b   1.000
_cell.length_c   1.000
_cell.angle_alpha   90.00
_cell.angle_beta   90.00
_cell.angle_gamma   90.00
#
_symmetry.space_group_name_H-M   'P 1'
#
loop_
_entity.id
_entity.type
_entity.pdbx_description
1 polymer ?
#
loop_
_entity_poly.entity_id
_entity_poly.type
_entity_poly.pdbx_seq_one_letter_code
_entity_poly.pdbx_strand_id
1 'polypeptide(L)'
;MKNIQHHYNFVVVGGGLAGICAAVTAARNGIRTALVQDRPVLGGNSSKEIRVPPVGATQCNFAYSRETGLIEELFLNNLYNNPTWSPEGWNLELESIVRNEPNIDLFLNCAVSEVKTVKYDRYNPECQNLKVVSVKAYCAMAETWHIFKAPFFADCSGDGIVGSGAGAFFKYGIEAASEYNEPFCPEESKMETMGMSLQLKARDTGRPIPFKKPKWIDFELNEADFGPYRPVNEHFFPDTGGFWWLEWGGELDTVHDTIQIKDEVQKITIAVWDYLKNRSPLAEKLITYELDWLGAVPGKRESRRFLGDHVLTMGDISEQFHFEDAVAYGGWGFDHHPAGGFHDKINPSTHHYLRGPHNIPLRSLYSKNIVNLFFAGRNISASHYALSSTRVMLTCAQLGEAVGMAAFNAIKYKCLIKNLLEAEKMKAIQQDLFKADHHIHGYNTTLSNDISSMATVNASSEFRGENLGETWGTEPLTEDRMQLLTIVSNYIDYIKVRLDAEENTVLSYAFFQGPANASTFPEKELFRSKVEVKKGKNQRIDLPVLCEIINKGWHFLIFDANPDINLYIVESPPGLLRYYPRPFDPIRPNQFSKWTLRSLQIGQQKAADADGAMVAAPSWNRFAYENKNISTFLNFSFDCVVHPLQMVYESKMILNPHSRPTNMPNLWVSEKTSFKDSEWISLTWEKPREIERIQIIFDSSLQFHFSQSWQGYSVHAIPTIVKEYKILACMADGTENEIIHVKNNYKRNCLHETNIKNVLTIKLLCFATHGIERAQVYSLRILEKSGNTTFS
;
A
#
# COMPACT_ATOMS: atom_id res chain seq x y z
N MET A 1 -27.36 -34.09 -8.98
CA MET A 1 -26.24 -33.15 -8.89
C MET A 1 -25.26 -33.40 -10.03
N LYS A 2 -24.89 -32.34 -10.75
CA LYS A 2 -23.99 -32.41 -11.90
C LYS A 2 -22.54 -32.40 -11.41
N ASN A 3 -21.63 -33.16 -12.04
CA ASN A 3 -20.19 -33.11 -11.80
C ASN A 3 -19.50 -32.62 -13.07
N ILE A 4 -18.69 -31.54 -12.95
CA ILE A 4 -17.95 -30.95 -14.05
C ILE A 4 -16.47 -30.95 -13.70
N GLN A 5 -15.64 -31.49 -14.60
CA GLN A 5 -14.17 -31.42 -14.45
C GLN A 5 -13.61 -30.28 -15.31
N HIS A 6 -12.66 -29.56 -14.72
CA HIS A 6 -11.97 -28.43 -15.33
C HIS A 6 -10.46 -28.67 -15.30
N HIS A 7 -9.76 -28.20 -16.33
CA HIS A 7 -8.31 -28.27 -16.44
C HIS A 7 -7.75 -26.89 -16.71
N TYR A 8 -6.87 -26.44 -15.83
CA TYR A 8 -6.19 -25.16 -15.89
C TYR A 8 -4.67 -25.33 -15.72
N ASN A 9 -3.92 -24.27 -15.99
CA ASN A 9 -2.50 -24.22 -15.64
C ASN A 9 -2.30 -23.77 -14.19
N PHE A 10 -3.24 -22.96 -13.66
CA PHE A 10 -3.20 -22.43 -12.32
C PHE A 10 -4.62 -22.34 -11.74
N VAL A 11 -4.79 -22.71 -10.48
CA VAL A 11 -6.06 -22.62 -9.76
C VAL A 11 -5.86 -21.79 -8.51
N VAL A 12 -6.57 -20.68 -8.41
CA VAL A 12 -6.57 -19.77 -7.26
C VAL A 12 -7.88 -19.94 -6.50
N VAL A 13 -7.79 -20.27 -5.22
CA VAL A 13 -8.95 -20.42 -4.33
C VAL A 13 -8.99 -19.25 -3.35
N GLY A 14 -10.10 -18.51 -3.41
CA GLY A 14 -10.32 -17.27 -2.63
C GLY A 14 -10.25 -16.02 -3.49
N GLY A 15 -11.37 -15.29 -3.57
CA GLY A 15 -11.54 -14.07 -4.38
C GLY A 15 -11.34 -12.77 -3.58
N GLY A 16 -10.52 -12.78 -2.52
CA GLY A 16 -10.02 -11.57 -1.86
C GLY A 16 -8.99 -10.84 -2.73
N LEU A 17 -8.48 -9.68 -2.30
CA LEU A 17 -7.52 -8.89 -3.09
C LEU A 17 -6.27 -9.72 -3.45
N ALA A 18 -5.79 -10.58 -2.55
CA ALA A 18 -4.68 -11.49 -2.84
C ALA A 18 -4.99 -12.44 -4.01
N GLY A 19 -6.15 -13.10 -4.00
CA GLY A 19 -6.52 -14.03 -5.05
C GLY A 19 -6.84 -13.35 -6.37
N ILE A 20 -7.45 -12.18 -6.36
CA ILE A 20 -7.66 -11.36 -7.56
C ILE A 20 -6.31 -11.03 -8.20
N CYS A 21 -5.37 -10.49 -7.40
CA CYS A 21 -4.05 -10.11 -7.91
C CYS A 21 -3.26 -11.35 -8.41
N ALA A 22 -3.35 -12.50 -7.73
CA ALA A 22 -2.70 -13.71 -8.19
C ALA A 22 -3.26 -14.22 -9.53
N ALA A 23 -4.59 -14.24 -9.66
CA ALA A 23 -5.23 -14.71 -10.88
C ALA A 23 -4.98 -13.78 -12.07
N VAL A 24 -5.16 -12.46 -11.88
CA VAL A 24 -4.97 -11.46 -12.95
C VAL A 24 -3.51 -11.42 -13.40
N THR A 25 -2.55 -11.45 -12.46
CA THR A 25 -1.12 -11.46 -12.82
C THR A 25 -0.75 -12.70 -13.62
N ALA A 26 -1.18 -13.89 -13.21
CA ALA A 26 -0.92 -15.12 -13.98
C ALA A 26 -1.58 -15.06 -15.37
N ALA A 27 -2.82 -14.59 -15.45
CA ALA A 27 -3.57 -14.50 -16.71
C ALA A 27 -2.95 -13.52 -17.71
N ARG A 28 -2.51 -12.35 -17.27
CA ARG A 28 -1.81 -11.34 -18.09
C ARG A 28 -0.49 -11.87 -18.67
N ASN A 29 0.11 -12.85 -17.99
CA ASN A 29 1.29 -13.56 -18.48
C ASN A 29 0.92 -14.83 -19.31
N GLY A 30 -0.33 -14.93 -19.79
CA GLY A 30 -0.78 -16.00 -20.69
C GLY A 30 -1.16 -17.32 -20.01
N ILE A 31 -1.26 -17.36 -18.68
CA ILE A 31 -1.61 -18.56 -17.93
C ILE A 31 -3.12 -18.72 -17.82
N ARG A 32 -3.65 -19.83 -18.34
CA ARG A 32 -5.05 -20.16 -18.16
C ARG A 32 -5.35 -20.48 -16.69
N THR A 33 -6.17 -19.64 -16.06
CA THR A 33 -6.36 -19.60 -14.62
C THR A 33 -7.84 -19.77 -14.25
N ALA A 34 -8.13 -20.54 -13.20
CA ALA A 34 -9.43 -20.52 -12.54
C ALA A 34 -9.33 -19.70 -11.24
N LEU A 35 -10.27 -18.77 -11.05
CA LEU A 35 -10.47 -18.09 -9.77
C LEU A 35 -11.76 -18.61 -9.13
N VAL A 36 -11.63 -19.30 -7.98
CA VAL A 36 -12.74 -19.97 -7.28
C VAL A 36 -13.04 -19.25 -5.99
N GLN A 37 -14.27 -18.75 -5.85
CA GLN A 37 -14.73 -17.98 -4.69
C GLN A 37 -16.01 -18.59 -4.11
N ASP A 38 -16.02 -18.77 -2.78
CA ASP A 38 -17.15 -19.35 -2.02
C ASP A 38 -18.38 -18.44 -1.93
N ARG A 39 -18.18 -17.11 -2.07
CA ARG A 39 -19.25 -16.10 -1.97
C ARG A 39 -19.65 -15.52 -3.33
N PRO A 40 -20.80 -14.82 -3.40
CA PRO A 40 -21.32 -14.25 -4.65
C PRO A 40 -20.52 -13.05 -5.16
N VAL A 41 -19.60 -12.49 -4.35
CA VAL A 41 -18.83 -11.29 -4.67
C VAL A 41 -17.34 -11.48 -4.39
N LEU A 42 -16.52 -10.73 -5.12
CA LEU A 42 -15.07 -10.62 -4.91
C LEU A 42 -14.76 -9.58 -3.81
N GLY A 43 -13.48 -9.52 -3.40
CA GLY A 43 -12.95 -8.49 -2.49
C GLY A 43 -12.61 -8.99 -1.09
N GLY A 44 -13.07 -10.18 -0.66
CA GLY A 44 -12.79 -10.67 0.69
C GLY A 44 -13.29 -9.70 1.75
N ASN A 45 -12.41 -9.29 2.69
CA ASN A 45 -12.76 -8.32 3.74
C ASN A 45 -13.14 -6.93 3.19
N SER A 46 -12.67 -6.53 2.00
CA SER A 46 -13.07 -5.27 1.37
C SER A 46 -14.36 -5.36 0.55
N SER A 47 -14.98 -6.55 0.46
CA SER A 47 -16.23 -6.73 -0.27
C SER A 47 -17.39 -5.93 0.34
N LYS A 48 -18.43 -5.66 -0.46
CA LYS A 48 -19.64 -4.99 0.02
C LYS A 48 -20.40 -5.75 1.12
N GLU A 49 -20.07 -7.04 1.35
CA GLU A 49 -20.65 -7.85 2.42
C GLU A 49 -19.99 -7.61 3.78
N ILE A 50 -18.73 -7.17 3.80
CA ILE A 50 -17.93 -6.99 5.02
C ILE A 50 -17.55 -5.53 5.23
N ARG A 51 -17.18 -4.82 4.16
CA ARG A 51 -16.85 -3.38 4.11
C ARG A 51 -15.70 -2.95 5.04
N VAL A 52 -14.71 -3.81 5.30
CA VAL A 52 -13.48 -3.34 5.92
C VAL A 52 -12.72 -2.50 4.87
N PRO A 53 -12.37 -1.24 5.15
CA PRO A 53 -11.60 -0.43 4.21
C PRO A 53 -10.22 -1.05 3.96
N PRO A 54 -9.76 -1.15 2.70
CA PRO A 54 -8.44 -1.69 2.41
C PRO A 54 -7.35 -0.71 2.83
N VAL A 55 -6.42 -1.19 3.66
CA VAL A 55 -5.24 -0.45 4.14
C VAL A 55 -3.97 -1.20 3.78
N GLY A 56 -2.84 -0.49 3.79
CA GLY A 56 -1.53 -1.02 3.41
C GLY A 56 -0.38 -0.39 4.20
N ALA A 57 0.74 -0.14 3.56
CA ALA A 57 2.01 0.30 4.14
C ALA A 57 1.98 1.76 4.66
N THR A 58 1.05 2.09 5.57
CA THR A 58 0.81 3.46 6.06
C THR A 58 1.37 3.73 7.46
N GLN A 59 2.03 2.75 8.08
CA GLN A 59 2.52 2.83 9.46
C GLN A 59 4.02 2.56 9.56
N CYS A 60 4.76 3.04 8.57
CA CYS A 60 6.22 3.06 8.56
C CYS A 60 6.73 4.45 8.23
N ASN A 61 7.98 4.72 8.62
CA ASN A 61 8.62 6.01 8.35
C ASN A 61 9.14 6.07 6.91
N PHE A 62 8.23 5.95 5.95
CA PHE A 62 8.50 6.14 4.53
C PHE A 62 7.31 6.85 3.89
N ALA A 63 7.49 8.12 3.54
CA ALA A 63 6.39 8.96 3.04
C ALA A 63 5.75 8.44 1.75
N TYR A 64 6.50 7.74 0.93
CA TYR A 64 6.08 7.25 -0.39
C TYR A 64 5.85 5.73 -0.38
N SER A 65 5.27 5.21 0.70
CA SER A 65 5.15 3.77 0.95
C SER A 65 3.94 3.10 0.28
N ARG A 66 3.05 3.84 -0.38
CA ARG A 66 1.85 3.24 -1.01
C ARG A 66 2.23 2.15 -2.01
N GLU A 67 1.56 1.02 -1.92
CA GLU A 67 1.74 -0.13 -2.80
C GLU A 67 1.42 0.24 -4.26
N THR A 68 2.26 -0.22 -5.19
CA THR A 68 2.09 -0.08 -6.65
C THR A 68 1.84 -1.44 -7.31
N GLY A 69 1.91 -1.52 -8.65
CA GLY A 69 1.54 -2.72 -9.40
C GLY A 69 0.03 -2.82 -9.62
N LEU A 70 -0.49 -4.03 -9.61
CA LEU A 70 -1.90 -4.27 -9.93
C LEU A 70 -2.87 -3.61 -8.94
N ILE A 71 -2.52 -3.53 -7.68
CA ILE A 71 -3.38 -2.87 -6.68
C ILE A 71 -3.49 -1.37 -6.91
N GLU A 72 -2.44 -0.71 -7.38
CA GLU A 72 -2.50 0.70 -7.79
C GLU A 72 -3.43 0.89 -8.99
N GLU A 73 -3.35 0.02 -9.99
CA GLU A 73 -4.27 0.04 -11.14
C GLU A 73 -5.73 -0.06 -10.69
N LEU A 74 -6.04 -0.98 -9.78
CA LEU A 74 -7.37 -1.14 -9.20
C LEU A 74 -7.87 0.15 -8.51
N PHE A 75 -7.03 0.79 -7.72
CA PHE A 75 -7.40 2.03 -7.04
C PHE A 75 -7.61 3.20 -8.00
N LEU A 76 -6.76 3.34 -9.00
CA LEU A 76 -6.89 4.39 -10.01
C LEU A 76 -8.15 4.18 -10.86
N ASN A 77 -8.45 2.95 -11.25
CA ASN A 77 -9.70 2.60 -11.93
C ASN A 77 -10.93 2.94 -11.05
N ASN A 78 -10.88 2.54 -9.77
CA ASN A 78 -11.97 2.84 -8.84
C ASN A 78 -12.13 4.34 -8.62
N LEU A 79 -11.04 5.12 -8.47
CA LEU A 79 -11.13 6.58 -8.36
C LEU A 79 -11.79 7.19 -9.60
N TYR A 80 -11.45 6.69 -10.78
CA TYR A 80 -11.98 7.19 -12.05
C TYR A 80 -13.45 6.86 -12.24
N ASN A 81 -13.86 5.60 -12.00
CA ASN A 81 -15.19 5.10 -12.26
C ASN A 81 -16.17 5.24 -11.07
N ASN A 82 -15.66 5.26 -9.86
CA ASN A 82 -16.41 5.28 -8.59
C ASN A 82 -15.83 6.31 -7.60
N PRO A 83 -15.78 7.62 -7.94
CA PRO A 83 -15.15 8.63 -7.09
C PRO A 83 -15.86 8.81 -5.75
N THR A 84 -17.12 8.41 -5.64
CA THR A 84 -17.86 8.37 -4.36
C THR A 84 -17.43 7.22 -3.44
N TRP A 85 -16.59 6.32 -3.93
CA TRP A 85 -16.10 5.14 -3.20
C TRP A 85 -17.21 4.29 -2.59
N SER A 86 -18.33 4.13 -3.34
CA SER A 86 -19.36 3.20 -2.92
C SER A 86 -18.83 1.77 -2.89
N PRO A 87 -19.19 0.96 -1.87
CA PRO A 87 -18.78 -0.45 -1.83
C PRO A 87 -19.30 -1.27 -3.01
N GLU A 88 -20.43 -0.90 -3.58
CA GLU A 88 -21.00 -1.49 -4.79
C GLU A 88 -20.13 -1.22 -6.02
N GLY A 89 -19.70 0.03 -6.21
CA GLY A 89 -18.78 0.42 -7.28
C GLY A 89 -17.43 -0.27 -7.13
N TRP A 90 -16.88 -0.33 -5.92
CA TRP A 90 -15.66 -1.08 -5.64
C TRP A 90 -15.76 -2.55 -6.05
N ASN A 91 -16.86 -3.23 -5.68
CA ASN A 91 -17.08 -4.61 -6.10
C ASN A 91 -17.20 -4.78 -7.62
N LEU A 92 -17.81 -3.81 -8.31
CA LEU A 92 -17.89 -3.81 -9.77
C LEU A 92 -16.50 -3.69 -10.41
N GLU A 93 -15.62 -2.83 -9.88
CA GLU A 93 -14.23 -2.70 -10.35
C GLU A 93 -13.44 -4.00 -10.15
N LEU A 94 -13.57 -4.64 -8.97
CA LEU A 94 -12.92 -5.92 -8.69
C LEU A 94 -13.40 -7.04 -9.62
N GLU A 95 -14.69 -7.08 -9.94
CA GLU A 95 -15.26 -8.05 -10.88
C GLU A 95 -14.84 -7.73 -12.32
N SER A 96 -14.83 -6.45 -12.69
CA SER A 96 -14.46 -5.98 -14.02
C SER A 96 -13.02 -6.32 -14.38
N ILE A 97 -12.06 -6.10 -13.47
CA ILE A 97 -10.65 -6.42 -13.75
C ILE A 97 -10.43 -7.92 -13.95
N VAL A 98 -11.20 -8.77 -13.27
CA VAL A 98 -11.13 -10.23 -13.43
C VAL A 98 -11.82 -10.68 -14.74
N ARG A 99 -13.02 -10.17 -15.03
CA ARG A 99 -13.78 -10.59 -16.21
C ARG A 99 -13.21 -10.08 -17.53
N ASN A 100 -12.47 -8.98 -17.48
CA ASN A 100 -11.77 -8.44 -18.66
C ASN A 100 -10.51 -9.24 -19.04
N GLU A 101 -10.06 -10.16 -18.17
CA GLU A 101 -8.90 -11.00 -18.49
C GLU A 101 -9.34 -12.28 -19.22
N PRO A 102 -9.00 -12.45 -20.51
CA PRO A 102 -9.49 -13.56 -21.31
C PRO A 102 -8.97 -14.94 -20.84
N ASN A 103 -7.91 -14.96 -20.06
CA ASN A 103 -7.32 -16.19 -19.52
C ASN A 103 -7.84 -16.56 -18.12
N ILE A 104 -8.88 -15.88 -17.60
CA ILE A 104 -9.51 -16.23 -16.31
C ILE A 104 -10.92 -16.75 -16.52
N ASP A 105 -11.19 -17.92 -15.95
CA ASP A 105 -12.56 -18.40 -15.70
C ASP A 105 -12.90 -18.15 -14.22
N LEU A 106 -13.92 -17.32 -13.96
CA LEU A 106 -14.39 -16.94 -12.63
C LEU A 106 -15.53 -17.85 -12.17
N PHE A 107 -15.37 -18.45 -10.99
CA PHE A 107 -16.37 -19.31 -10.33
C PHE A 107 -16.78 -18.70 -8.99
N LEU A 108 -17.94 -18.04 -8.95
CA LEU A 108 -18.55 -17.50 -7.74
C LEU A 108 -19.52 -18.52 -7.13
N ASN A 109 -19.81 -18.38 -5.82
CA ASN A 109 -20.64 -19.28 -5.03
C ASN A 109 -20.16 -20.75 -5.07
N CYS A 110 -18.87 -20.96 -5.24
CA CYS A 110 -18.24 -22.26 -5.35
C CYS A 110 -17.36 -22.53 -4.11
N ALA A 111 -17.94 -23.15 -3.09
CA ALA A 111 -17.24 -23.46 -1.84
C ALA A 111 -16.37 -24.73 -2.00
N VAL A 112 -15.07 -24.58 -1.86
CA VAL A 112 -14.13 -25.72 -1.84
C VAL A 112 -14.37 -26.55 -0.58
N SER A 113 -14.56 -27.87 -0.73
CA SER A 113 -14.85 -28.80 0.35
C SER A 113 -13.93 -30.02 0.40
N GLU A 114 -13.23 -30.31 -0.68
CA GLU A 114 -12.38 -31.50 -0.78
C GLU A 114 -11.10 -31.18 -1.57
N VAL A 115 -9.96 -31.60 -1.04
CA VAL A 115 -8.65 -31.46 -1.68
C VAL A 115 -8.04 -32.85 -1.83
N LYS A 116 -7.72 -33.22 -3.04
CA LYS A 116 -7.07 -34.50 -3.33
C LYS A 116 -5.58 -34.33 -3.48
N THR A 117 -4.81 -35.08 -2.70
CA THR A 117 -3.35 -35.11 -2.74
C THR A 117 -2.81 -36.50 -3.10
N VAL A 118 -1.57 -36.56 -3.55
CA VAL A 118 -0.80 -37.79 -3.75
C VAL A 118 0.61 -37.56 -3.18
N LYS A 119 1.30 -38.64 -2.81
CA LYS A 119 2.74 -38.56 -2.50
C LYS A 119 3.49 -38.04 -3.72
N TYR A 120 4.38 -37.06 -3.51
CA TYR A 120 5.13 -36.45 -4.61
C TYR A 120 6.10 -37.44 -5.24
N ASP A 121 6.91 -38.10 -4.43
CA ASP A 121 7.78 -39.17 -4.87
C ASP A 121 7.27 -40.52 -4.33
N ARG A 122 6.64 -41.28 -5.23
CA ARG A 122 6.09 -42.61 -4.90
C ARG A 122 7.16 -43.67 -4.69
N TYR A 123 8.37 -43.47 -5.21
CA TYR A 123 9.46 -44.42 -5.17
C TYR A 123 10.40 -44.20 -3.98
N ASN A 124 10.31 -43.02 -3.32
CA ASN A 124 11.02 -42.75 -2.07
C ASN A 124 10.06 -42.88 -0.87
N PRO A 125 10.12 -43.99 -0.12
CA PRO A 125 9.23 -44.20 1.04
C PRO A 125 9.44 -43.17 2.16
N GLU A 126 10.60 -42.53 2.26
CA GLU A 126 10.94 -41.50 3.23
C GLU A 126 10.42 -40.10 2.82
N CYS A 127 10.04 -39.92 1.57
CA CYS A 127 9.49 -38.66 1.10
C CYS A 127 8.11 -38.41 1.70
N GLN A 128 8.01 -37.43 2.59
CA GLN A 128 6.76 -36.98 3.20
C GLN A 128 6.04 -35.91 2.37
N ASN A 129 6.66 -35.38 1.31
CA ASN A 129 6.08 -34.33 0.49
C ASN A 129 4.86 -34.83 -0.29
N LEU A 130 3.82 -33.98 -0.33
CA LEU A 130 2.59 -34.22 -1.06
C LEU A 130 2.47 -33.26 -2.24
N LYS A 131 1.60 -33.63 -3.18
CA LYS A 131 1.23 -32.80 -4.33
C LYS A 131 -0.30 -32.74 -4.43
N VAL A 132 -0.87 -31.54 -4.51
CA VAL A 132 -2.29 -31.36 -4.84
C VAL A 132 -2.50 -31.75 -6.29
N VAL A 133 -3.52 -32.59 -6.54
CA VAL A 133 -3.93 -33.02 -7.90
C VAL A 133 -5.25 -32.41 -8.31
N SER A 134 -6.15 -32.14 -7.36
CA SER A 134 -7.41 -31.45 -7.63
C SER A 134 -8.00 -30.84 -6.35
N VAL A 135 -8.78 -29.79 -6.55
CA VAL A 135 -9.72 -29.25 -5.55
C VAL A 135 -11.15 -29.43 -6.08
N LYS A 136 -12.10 -29.70 -5.17
CA LYS A 136 -13.51 -29.90 -5.50
C LYS A 136 -14.34 -28.90 -4.73
N ALA A 137 -15.16 -28.15 -5.45
CA ALA A 137 -16.04 -27.13 -4.92
C ALA A 137 -17.50 -27.41 -5.23
N TYR A 138 -18.40 -27.06 -4.33
CA TYR A 138 -19.83 -27.13 -4.51
C TYR A 138 -20.43 -25.76 -4.76
N CYS A 139 -21.16 -25.62 -5.85
CA CYS A 139 -22.00 -24.48 -6.15
C CYS A 139 -23.46 -24.80 -5.81
N ALA A 140 -23.94 -24.35 -4.66
CA ALA A 140 -25.28 -24.65 -4.17
C ALA A 140 -26.37 -24.06 -5.10
N MET A 141 -26.17 -22.86 -5.62
CA MET A 141 -27.12 -22.18 -6.52
C MET A 141 -27.35 -22.93 -7.85
N ALA A 142 -26.35 -23.69 -8.30
CA ALA A 142 -26.42 -24.45 -9.55
C ALA A 142 -26.48 -25.98 -9.34
N GLU A 143 -26.58 -26.46 -8.10
CA GLU A 143 -26.52 -27.88 -7.71
C GLU A 143 -25.40 -28.65 -8.40
N THR A 144 -24.22 -28.00 -8.55
CA THR A 144 -23.12 -28.52 -9.35
C THR A 144 -21.84 -28.64 -8.53
N TRP A 145 -21.20 -29.80 -8.67
CA TRP A 145 -19.84 -30.03 -8.23
C TRP A 145 -18.85 -29.68 -9.34
N HIS A 146 -17.87 -28.82 -9.01
CA HIS A 146 -16.76 -28.47 -9.88
C HIS A 146 -15.48 -29.10 -9.34
N ILE A 147 -14.76 -29.82 -10.21
CA ILE A 147 -13.47 -30.44 -9.89
C ILE A 147 -12.40 -29.77 -10.72
N PHE A 148 -11.50 -29.03 -10.08
CA PHE A 148 -10.45 -28.27 -10.73
C PHE A 148 -9.13 -29.03 -10.63
N LYS A 149 -8.46 -29.26 -11.77
CA LYS A 149 -7.16 -29.90 -11.89
C LYS A 149 -6.15 -28.92 -12.47
N ALA A 150 -4.95 -28.84 -11.86
CA ALA A 150 -3.86 -27.98 -12.33
C ALA A 150 -2.50 -28.50 -11.88
N PRO A 151 -1.40 -28.11 -12.53
CA PRO A 151 -0.05 -28.32 -12.00
C PRO A 151 0.24 -27.50 -10.73
N PHE A 152 -0.33 -26.27 -10.59
CA PHE A 152 -0.12 -25.40 -9.44
C PHE A 152 -1.42 -24.85 -8.89
N PHE A 153 -1.44 -24.63 -7.57
CA PHE A 153 -2.56 -24.10 -6.81
C PHE A 153 -2.09 -22.95 -5.92
N ALA A 154 -2.97 -21.96 -5.69
CA ALA A 154 -2.78 -20.95 -4.65
C ALA A 154 -3.97 -20.93 -3.71
N ASP A 155 -3.68 -21.00 -2.42
CA ASP A 155 -4.66 -20.79 -1.36
C ASP A 155 -4.64 -19.32 -0.90
N CYS A 156 -5.62 -18.56 -1.42
CA CYS A 156 -5.90 -17.17 -1.08
C CYS A 156 -7.22 -17.02 -0.30
N SER A 157 -7.71 -18.13 0.27
CA SER A 157 -9.03 -18.19 0.94
C SER A 157 -9.08 -17.50 2.30
N GLY A 158 -7.92 -17.06 2.80
CA GLY A 158 -7.77 -16.44 4.11
C GLY A 158 -7.71 -17.43 5.25
N ASP A 159 -8.65 -18.38 5.34
CA ASP A 159 -8.63 -19.43 6.39
C ASP A 159 -7.83 -20.68 5.98
N GLY A 160 -7.34 -20.71 4.73
CA GLY A 160 -6.47 -21.76 4.27
C GLY A 160 -7.18 -23.11 4.01
N ILE A 161 -8.32 -23.08 3.31
CA ILE A 161 -9.13 -24.28 3.05
C ILE A 161 -8.37 -25.31 2.20
N VAL A 162 -7.57 -24.86 1.22
CA VAL A 162 -6.79 -25.77 0.37
C VAL A 162 -5.59 -26.31 1.14
N GLY A 163 -4.86 -25.45 1.84
CA GLY A 163 -3.71 -25.85 2.65
C GLY A 163 -4.08 -26.87 3.72
N SER A 164 -5.15 -26.60 4.49
CA SER A 164 -5.67 -27.50 5.51
C SER A 164 -6.15 -28.83 4.91
N GLY A 165 -6.95 -28.78 3.81
CA GLY A 165 -7.44 -29.98 3.13
C GLY A 165 -6.33 -30.81 2.46
N ALA A 166 -5.20 -30.18 2.11
CA ALA A 166 -4.03 -30.83 1.54
C ALA A 166 -3.08 -31.44 2.60
N GLY A 167 -3.26 -31.11 3.89
CA GLY A 167 -2.35 -31.52 4.97
C GLY A 167 -1.07 -30.68 5.00
N ALA A 168 -1.14 -29.41 4.59
CA ALA A 168 -0.03 -28.47 4.75
C ALA A 168 0.21 -28.15 6.22
N PHE A 169 1.46 -28.04 6.64
CA PHE A 169 1.80 -27.67 8.02
C PHE A 169 1.41 -26.22 8.30
N PHE A 170 0.85 -25.98 9.49
CA PHE A 170 0.43 -24.66 9.92
C PHE A 170 0.59 -24.44 11.43
N LYS A 171 0.62 -23.17 11.82
CA LYS A 171 0.52 -22.69 13.21
C LYS A 171 -0.84 -22.04 13.42
N TYR A 172 -1.29 -22.00 14.67
CA TYR A 172 -2.50 -21.32 15.11
C TYR A 172 -2.27 -20.74 16.52
N GLY A 173 -2.83 -19.56 16.79
CA GLY A 173 -2.64 -18.87 18.06
C GLY A 173 -1.30 -18.13 18.16
N ILE A 174 -0.93 -17.73 19.37
CA ILE A 174 0.28 -16.97 19.70
C ILE A 174 1.39 -17.91 20.11
N GLU A 175 2.55 -17.80 19.48
CA GLU A 175 3.75 -18.56 19.85
C GLU A 175 4.33 -18.09 21.19
N ALA A 176 5.11 -18.96 21.86
CA ALA A 176 5.92 -18.55 23.00
C ALA A 176 7.04 -17.59 22.56
N ALA A 177 7.39 -16.62 23.41
CA ALA A 177 8.46 -15.65 23.14
C ALA A 177 9.79 -16.32 22.76
N SER A 178 10.09 -17.47 23.34
CA SER A 178 11.32 -18.24 23.09
C SER A 178 11.37 -18.89 21.70
N GLU A 179 10.24 -19.06 20.98
CA GLU A 179 10.22 -19.78 19.71
C GLU A 179 10.89 -18.94 18.58
N TYR A 180 10.59 -17.63 18.54
CA TYR A 180 11.16 -16.72 17.54
C TYR A 180 11.88 -15.52 18.15
N ASN A 181 12.12 -15.53 19.45
CA ASN A 181 12.72 -14.42 20.20
C ASN A 181 11.93 -13.11 20.04
N GLU A 182 10.60 -13.20 20.12
CA GLU A 182 9.68 -12.05 19.94
C GLU A 182 9.25 -11.49 21.30
N PRO A 183 9.62 -10.24 21.64
CA PRO A 183 9.48 -9.67 22.99
C PRO A 183 8.02 -9.40 23.40
N PHE A 184 7.08 -9.36 22.43
CA PHE A 184 5.66 -9.12 22.71
C PHE A 184 4.87 -10.41 22.92
N CYS A 185 5.44 -11.56 22.61
CA CYS A 185 4.83 -12.85 22.82
C CYS A 185 4.82 -13.24 24.31
N PRO A 186 3.84 -14.07 24.76
CA PRO A 186 3.81 -14.63 26.11
C PRO A 186 4.97 -15.62 26.35
N GLU A 187 5.22 -15.96 27.61
CA GLU A 187 6.23 -16.98 27.97
C GLU A 187 5.87 -18.36 27.43
N GLU A 188 4.57 -18.70 27.44
CA GLU A 188 4.01 -19.95 26.90
C GLU A 188 3.08 -19.65 25.75
N SER A 189 3.03 -20.54 24.74
CA SER A 189 2.14 -20.42 23.60
C SER A 189 0.67 -20.47 24.02
N LYS A 190 -0.19 -19.70 23.33
CA LYS A 190 -1.63 -19.64 23.58
C LYS A 190 -2.39 -19.92 22.28
N MET A 191 -3.56 -20.54 22.40
CA MET A 191 -4.47 -20.79 21.27
C MET A 191 -5.30 -19.56 20.90
N GLU A 192 -5.01 -18.40 21.49
CA GLU A 192 -5.67 -17.13 21.23
C GLU A 192 -5.26 -16.54 19.85
N THR A 193 -6.22 -15.94 19.16
CA THR A 193 -6.04 -15.21 17.90
C THR A 193 -6.62 -13.81 18.03
N MET A 194 -6.44 -12.96 17.00
CA MET A 194 -7.17 -11.70 16.92
C MET A 194 -8.62 -11.97 16.50
N GLY A 195 -9.58 -11.34 17.18
CA GLY A 195 -11.01 -11.52 16.95
C GLY A 195 -11.52 -11.08 15.58
N MET A 196 -12.80 -11.32 15.35
CA MET A 196 -13.52 -10.90 14.14
C MET A 196 -14.32 -9.63 14.39
N SER A 197 -14.49 -8.78 13.37
CA SER A 197 -15.29 -7.56 13.45
C SER A 197 -16.52 -7.61 12.56
N LEU A 198 -17.60 -6.98 13.00
CA LEU A 198 -18.76 -6.70 12.17
C LEU A 198 -18.98 -5.19 12.09
N GLN A 199 -18.99 -4.66 10.87
CA GLN A 199 -19.17 -3.23 10.64
C GLN A 199 -20.65 -2.84 10.55
N LEU A 200 -20.95 -1.59 10.89
CA LEU A 200 -22.25 -0.96 10.66
C LEU A 200 -22.09 0.39 9.98
N LYS A 201 -23.14 0.86 9.33
CA LYS A 201 -23.26 2.20 8.79
C LYS A 201 -24.66 2.72 9.04
N ALA A 202 -24.76 3.99 9.43
CA ALA A 202 -26.01 4.69 9.52
C ALA A 202 -26.06 5.84 8.50
N ARG A 203 -27.25 6.36 8.22
CA ARG A 203 -27.45 7.54 7.38
C ARG A 203 -28.43 8.50 8.00
N ASP A 204 -28.26 9.78 7.74
CA ASP A 204 -29.22 10.82 8.10
C ASP A 204 -30.40 10.81 7.13
N THR A 205 -31.62 10.71 7.64
CA THR A 205 -32.86 10.74 6.86
C THR A 205 -33.52 12.14 6.84
N GLY A 206 -32.95 13.11 7.60
CA GLY A 206 -33.49 14.46 7.77
C GLY A 206 -34.77 14.53 8.60
N ARG A 207 -35.26 13.42 9.15
CA ARG A 207 -36.44 13.35 10.01
C ARG A 207 -36.25 12.35 11.15
N PRO A 208 -36.88 12.54 12.31
CA PRO A 208 -36.77 11.62 13.43
C PRO A 208 -37.19 10.20 13.07
N ILE A 209 -36.30 9.23 13.32
CA ILE A 209 -36.53 7.79 13.14
C ILE A 209 -36.31 7.10 14.49
N PRO A 210 -37.33 6.46 15.09
CA PRO A 210 -37.13 5.69 16.32
C PRO A 210 -36.40 4.37 16.03
N PHE A 211 -35.60 3.90 16.97
CA PHE A 211 -35.01 2.56 16.93
C PHE A 211 -35.36 1.81 18.22
N LYS A 212 -35.77 0.55 18.08
CA LYS A 212 -36.04 -0.37 19.17
C LYS A 212 -35.19 -1.63 19.00
N LYS A 213 -34.35 -1.89 19.97
CA LYS A 213 -33.52 -3.09 20.01
C LYS A 213 -34.37 -4.36 19.87
N PRO A 214 -34.00 -5.32 18.99
CA PRO A 214 -34.66 -6.62 18.91
C PRO A 214 -34.62 -7.40 20.23
N LYS A 215 -35.71 -8.12 20.59
CA LYS A 215 -35.80 -8.86 21.85
C LYS A 215 -34.79 -10.01 22.01
N TRP A 216 -34.27 -10.56 20.92
CA TRP A 216 -33.28 -11.65 20.95
C TRP A 216 -31.88 -11.16 21.38
N ILE A 217 -31.70 -9.84 21.52
CA ILE A 217 -30.51 -9.25 22.12
C ILE A 217 -30.82 -9.00 23.58
N ASP A 218 -30.31 -9.85 24.44
CA ASP A 218 -30.70 -10.04 25.85
C ASP A 218 -29.91 -9.15 26.83
N PHE A 219 -29.02 -8.28 26.33
CA PHE A 219 -28.27 -7.33 27.16
C PHE A 219 -28.39 -5.88 26.67
N GLU A 220 -28.09 -4.96 27.56
CA GLU A 220 -28.00 -3.52 27.27
C GLU A 220 -26.61 -3.01 27.62
N LEU A 221 -26.14 -2.08 26.82
CA LEU A 221 -24.86 -1.41 27.05
C LEU A 221 -25.09 -0.06 27.72
N ASN A 222 -24.12 0.33 28.53
CA ASN A 222 -24.00 1.65 29.13
C ASN A 222 -22.59 2.20 28.87
N GLU A 223 -22.35 3.46 29.25
CA GLU A 223 -21.06 4.13 28.98
C GLU A 223 -19.85 3.35 29.53
N ALA A 224 -20.00 2.71 30.70
CA ALA A 224 -18.91 1.95 31.33
C ALA A 224 -18.51 0.69 30.55
N ASP A 225 -19.35 0.20 29.64
CA ASP A 225 -19.05 -0.97 28.82
C ASP A 225 -18.06 -0.65 27.70
N PHE A 226 -17.93 0.61 27.31
CA PHE A 226 -16.97 1.05 26.30
C PHE A 226 -15.55 1.22 26.88
N GLY A 227 -15.44 1.42 28.19
CA GLY A 227 -14.16 1.67 28.86
C GLY A 227 -13.51 2.99 28.42
N PRO A 228 -12.28 3.28 28.85
CA PRO A 228 -11.61 4.54 28.58
C PRO A 228 -11.06 4.66 27.15
N TYR A 229 -10.93 3.55 26.43
CA TYR A 229 -10.27 3.50 25.12
C TYR A 229 -11.23 3.42 23.92
N ARG A 230 -12.54 3.40 24.17
CA ARG A 230 -13.59 3.40 23.14
C ARG A 230 -14.56 4.55 23.39
N PRO A 231 -14.10 5.81 23.38
CA PRO A 231 -14.96 6.95 23.70
C PRO A 231 -16.05 7.10 22.64
N VAL A 232 -17.28 7.28 23.12
CA VAL A 232 -18.42 7.60 22.26
C VAL A 232 -18.43 9.10 22.00
N ASN A 233 -17.79 9.51 20.93
CA ASN A 233 -17.64 10.90 20.51
C ASN A 233 -17.78 11.06 18.99
N GLU A 234 -17.62 12.27 18.47
CA GLU A 234 -17.81 12.61 17.07
C GLU A 234 -16.83 11.91 16.11
N HIS A 235 -15.68 11.39 16.58
CA HIS A 235 -14.75 10.63 15.75
C HIS A 235 -15.30 9.26 15.34
N PHE A 236 -16.30 8.75 16.06
CA PHE A 236 -16.96 7.47 15.76
C PHE A 236 -18.41 7.69 15.34
N PHE A 237 -18.64 8.68 14.52
CA PHE A 237 -19.97 8.94 14.00
C PHE A 237 -20.38 7.84 12.99
N PRO A 238 -21.58 7.29 13.08
CA PRO A 238 -21.95 6.08 12.35
C PRO A 238 -22.04 6.22 10.83
N ASP A 239 -21.99 7.41 10.28
CA ASP A 239 -21.97 7.66 8.83
C ASP A 239 -20.56 7.58 8.21
N THR A 240 -19.53 7.75 9.04
CA THR A 240 -18.12 7.74 8.59
C THR A 240 -17.48 6.37 8.61
N GLY A 241 -18.07 5.37 9.26
CA GLY A 241 -17.43 4.09 9.56
C GLY A 241 -16.49 4.21 10.76
N GLY A 242 -15.56 3.27 10.92
CA GLY A 242 -14.56 3.36 12.00
C GLY A 242 -14.84 2.50 13.22
N PHE A 243 -15.91 1.73 13.22
CA PHE A 243 -16.24 0.77 14.28
C PHE A 243 -15.45 -0.55 14.17
N TRP A 244 -14.18 -0.49 13.79
CA TRP A 244 -13.31 -1.65 13.65
C TRP A 244 -13.09 -2.40 14.97
N TRP A 245 -13.27 -1.73 16.09
CA TRP A 245 -13.18 -2.27 17.45
C TRP A 245 -14.44 -3.01 17.94
N LEU A 246 -15.51 -3.08 17.13
CA LEU A 246 -16.62 -4.01 17.30
C LEU A 246 -16.15 -5.42 16.91
N GLU A 247 -15.43 -6.05 17.79
CA GLU A 247 -14.76 -7.32 17.57
C GLU A 247 -14.86 -8.24 18.78
N TRP A 248 -14.78 -9.55 18.51
CA TRP A 248 -14.80 -10.58 19.54
C TRP A 248 -14.35 -11.93 18.99
N GLY A 249 -14.11 -12.89 19.92
CA GLY A 249 -13.96 -14.32 19.63
C GLY A 249 -12.56 -14.78 19.30
N GLY A 250 -11.52 -14.00 19.67
CA GLY A 250 -10.14 -14.45 19.53
C GLY A 250 -9.75 -15.58 20.49
N GLU A 251 -10.53 -15.78 21.57
CA GLU A 251 -10.40 -16.91 22.52
C GLU A 251 -11.01 -18.21 22.00
N LEU A 252 -11.81 -18.14 20.91
CA LEU A 252 -12.45 -19.27 20.25
C LEU A 252 -11.69 -19.66 18.98
N ASP A 253 -12.05 -20.81 18.40
CA ASP A 253 -11.52 -21.19 17.09
C ASP A 253 -12.14 -20.32 15.99
N THR A 254 -11.38 -19.32 15.49
CA THR A 254 -11.84 -18.40 14.46
C THR A 254 -12.16 -19.06 13.10
N VAL A 255 -11.95 -20.36 12.95
CA VAL A 255 -12.35 -21.15 11.79
C VAL A 255 -13.62 -21.93 12.06
N HIS A 256 -13.65 -22.76 13.11
CA HIS A 256 -14.73 -23.69 13.37
C HIS A 256 -15.89 -23.04 14.12
N ASP A 257 -15.62 -22.08 15.02
CA ASP A 257 -16.63 -21.38 15.80
C ASP A 257 -17.11 -20.07 15.12
N THR A 258 -16.81 -19.88 13.84
CA THR A 258 -17.12 -18.64 13.07
C THR A 258 -18.60 -18.24 13.20
N ILE A 259 -19.55 -19.19 13.20
CA ILE A 259 -20.99 -18.87 13.30
C ILE A 259 -21.32 -18.33 14.68
N GLN A 260 -20.83 -18.99 15.75
CA GLN A 260 -21.01 -18.52 17.12
C GLN A 260 -20.42 -17.12 17.31
N ILE A 261 -19.19 -16.92 16.83
CA ILE A 261 -18.51 -15.62 16.93
C ILE A 261 -19.31 -14.53 16.18
N LYS A 262 -19.76 -14.84 14.95
CA LYS A 262 -20.57 -13.92 14.13
C LYS A 262 -21.87 -13.51 14.85
N ASP A 263 -22.56 -14.47 15.46
CA ASP A 263 -23.83 -14.19 16.16
C ASP A 263 -23.60 -13.29 17.38
N GLU A 264 -22.54 -13.50 18.13
CA GLU A 264 -22.21 -12.65 19.28
C GLU A 264 -21.75 -11.25 18.85
N VAL A 265 -20.85 -11.13 17.86
CA VAL A 265 -20.44 -9.83 17.33
C VAL A 265 -21.63 -9.06 16.76
N GLN A 266 -22.61 -9.74 16.16
CA GLN A 266 -23.84 -9.11 15.67
C GLN A 266 -24.68 -8.56 16.82
N LYS A 267 -24.82 -9.28 17.92
CA LYS A 267 -25.51 -8.81 19.14
C LYS A 267 -24.81 -7.57 19.69
N ILE A 268 -23.48 -7.61 19.84
CA ILE A 268 -22.66 -6.47 20.30
C ILE A 268 -22.88 -5.28 19.39
N THR A 269 -22.80 -5.44 18.08
CA THR A 269 -22.93 -4.35 17.10
C THR A 269 -24.30 -3.68 17.16
N ILE A 270 -25.38 -4.46 17.29
CA ILE A 270 -26.75 -3.91 17.39
C ILE A 270 -26.97 -3.26 18.79
N ALA A 271 -26.42 -3.81 19.85
CA ALA A 271 -26.48 -3.21 21.19
C ALA A 271 -25.71 -1.87 21.24
N VAL A 272 -24.57 -1.78 20.53
CA VAL A 272 -23.83 -0.52 20.38
C VAL A 272 -24.69 0.52 19.61
N TRP A 273 -25.32 0.12 18.51
CA TRP A 273 -26.22 1.01 17.78
C TRP A 273 -27.39 1.49 18.64
N ASP A 274 -28.01 0.59 19.42
CA ASP A 274 -29.08 0.95 20.35
C ASP A 274 -28.60 1.94 21.42
N TYR A 275 -27.41 1.75 21.98
CA TYR A 275 -26.82 2.69 22.93
C TYR A 275 -26.55 4.05 22.26
N LEU A 276 -25.89 4.07 21.12
CA LEU A 276 -25.59 5.31 20.39
C LEU A 276 -26.84 6.13 20.10
N LYS A 277 -27.88 5.48 19.59
CA LYS A 277 -29.13 6.07 19.14
C LYS A 277 -30.00 6.58 20.27
N ASN A 278 -30.06 5.84 21.38
CA ASN A 278 -31.10 6.05 22.41
C ASN A 278 -30.57 6.60 23.74
N ARG A 279 -29.30 6.42 24.09
CA ARG A 279 -28.77 6.67 25.42
C ARG A 279 -27.43 7.39 25.50
N SER A 280 -26.71 7.44 24.39
CA SER A 280 -25.37 8.05 24.37
C SER A 280 -25.43 9.60 24.37
N PRO A 281 -24.33 10.30 24.66
CA PRO A 281 -24.21 11.74 24.46
C PRO A 281 -24.49 12.21 23.01
N LEU A 282 -24.47 11.30 22.04
CA LEU A 282 -24.78 11.59 20.64
C LEU A 282 -26.24 11.35 20.24
N ALA A 283 -27.10 10.89 21.17
CA ALA A 283 -28.47 10.50 20.89
C ALA A 283 -29.29 11.59 20.20
N GLU A 284 -29.18 12.86 20.64
CA GLU A 284 -29.85 13.99 20.02
C GLU A 284 -29.40 14.25 18.59
N LYS A 285 -28.07 14.12 18.30
CA LYS A 285 -27.53 14.25 16.95
C LYS A 285 -27.96 13.10 16.05
N LEU A 286 -28.16 11.93 16.63
CA LEU A 286 -28.55 10.71 15.91
C LEU A 286 -30.05 10.54 15.76
N ILE A 287 -30.88 11.46 16.23
CA ILE A 287 -32.35 11.34 16.21
C ILE A 287 -32.93 11.10 14.81
N THR A 288 -32.29 11.67 13.78
CA THR A 288 -32.70 11.53 12.37
C THR A 288 -32.01 10.38 11.66
N TYR A 289 -31.09 9.65 12.32
CA TYR A 289 -30.33 8.58 11.70
C TYR A 289 -31.04 7.24 11.77
N GLU A 290 -30.94 6.47 10.69
CA GLU A 290 -31.34 5.06 10.66
C GLU A 290 -30.14 4.16 10.38
N LEU A 291 -30.22 2.88 10.77
CA LEU A 291 -29.26 1.86 10.40
C LEU A 291 -29.41 1.56 8.89
N ASP A 292 -28.44 2.01 8.10
CA ASP A 292 -28.45 1.87 6.62
C ASP A 292 -27.88 0.53 6.18
N TRP A 293 -26.85 0.07 6.89
CA TRP A 293 -26.20 -1.19 6.57
C TRP A 293 -25.59 -1.86 7.81
N LEU A 294 -25.70 -3.18 7.85
CA LEU A 294 -25.09 -4.04 8.86
C LEU A 294 -24.35 -5.18 8.14
N GLY A 295 -23.10 -5.45 8.50
CA GLY A 295 -22.31 -6.53 7.95
C GLY A 295 -23.01 -7.89 8.08
N ALA A 296 -23.04 -8.66 6.99
CA ALA A 296 -23.61 -10.01 6.99
C ALA A 296 -22.56 -11.07 7.32
N VAL A 297 -21.32 -10.79 7.03
CA VAL A 297 -20.15 -11.67 7.22
C VAL A 297 -19.11 -10.93 8.06
N PRO A 298 -18.54 -11.56 9.10
CA PRO A 298 -17.52 -10.90 9.90
C PRO A 298 -16.19 -10.81 9.16
N GLY A 299 -15.50 -9.67 9.32
CA GLY A 299 -14.14 -9.50 8.86
C GLY A 299 -13.17 -10.21 9.80
N LYS A 300 -12.40 -11.15 9.26
CA LYS A 300 -11.40 -11.93 10.01
C LYS A 300 -10.02 -11.31 9.92
N ARG A 301 -9.30 -11.27 11.05
CA ARG A 301 -7.91 -10.79 11.11
C ARG A 301 -6.92 -11.94 11.06
N GLU A 302 -7.21 -13.03 11.74
CA GLU A 302 -6.30 -14.16 11.91
C GLU A 302 -7.05 -15.50 11.87
N SER A 303 -6.33 -16.54 11.44
CA SER A 303 -6.68 -17.96 11.56
C SER A 303 -5.40 -18.80 11.40
N ARG A 304 -5.37 -19.81 10.53
CA ARG A 304 -4.19 -20.63 10.24
C ARG A 304 -3.11 -19.80 9.53
N ARG A 305 -1.85 -19.98 9.94
CA ARG A 305 -0.64 -19.47 9.27
C ARG A 305 0.16 -20.68 8.79
N PHE A 306 0.26 -20.87 7.49
CA PHE A 306 0.94 -22.04 6.94
C PHE A 306 2.45 -21.89 7.01
N LEU A 307 3.17 -23.01 7.15
CA LEU A 307 4.61 -23.01 7.22
C LEU A 307 5.21 -23.12 5.80
N GLY A 308 6.02 -22.12 5.47
CA GLY A 308 6.92 -22.11 4.32
C GLY A 308 8.33 -22.59 4.69
N ASP A 309 9.28 -22.41 3.79
CA ASP A 309 10.69 -22.65 4.09
C ASP A 309 11.30 -21.53 4.95
N HIS A 310 10.61 -20.38 5.06
CA HIS A 310 10.90 -19.30 6.00
C HIS A 310 9.62 -18.89 6.75
N VAL A 311 9.71 -18.71 8.06
CA VAL A 311 8.67 -18.07 8.88
C VAL A 311 9.10 -16.62 9.08
N LEU A 312 8.36 -15.68 8.50
CA LEU A 312 8.61 -14.26 8.70
C LEU A 312 8.36 -13.89 10.17
N THR A 313 9.30 -13.20 10.81
CA THR A 313 9.27 -12.87 12.24
C THR A 313 9.23 -11.36 12.49
N MET A 314 8.92 -10.96 13.75
CA MET A 314 9.08 -9.56 14.17
C MET A 314 10.51 -9.06 13.93
N GLY A 315 11.52 -9.90 14.18
CA GLY A 315 12.94 -9.56 13.97
C GLY A 315 13.20 -9.20 12.51
N ASP A 316 12.75 -10.02 11.57
CA ASP A 316 12.90 -9.75 10.13
C ASP A 316 12.30 -8.39 9.74
N ILE A 317 11.10 -8.09 10.26
CA ILE A 317 10.36 -6.85 9.98
C ILE A 317 11.04 -5.64 10.62
N SER A 318 11.38 -5.73 11.90
CA SER A 318 11.97 -4.61 12.68
C SER A 318 13.35 -4.21 12.18
N GLU A 319 14.17 -5.20 11.84
CA GLU A 319 15.52 -5.02 11.31
C GLU A 319 15.54 -4.72 9.80
N GLN A 320 14.37 -4.72 9.14
CA GLN A 320 14.26 -4.55 7.69
C GLN A 320 15.18 -5.53 6.94
N PHE A 321 15.12 -6.82 7.31
CA PHE A 321 16.02 -7.84 6.82
C PHE A 321 16.03 -7.91 5.30
N HIS A 322 17.21 -8.00 4.70
CA HIS A 322 17.37 -8.13 3.27
C HIS A 322 17.28 -9.60 2.85
N PHE A 323 16.23 -9.95 2.10
CA PHE A 323 16.02 -11.29 1.57
C PHE A 323 16.38 -11.34 0.09
N GLU A 324 17.32 -12.16 -0.34
CA GLU A 324 17.62 -12.33 -1.77
C GLU A 324 16.42 -12.74 -2.62
N ASP A 325 15.47 -13.46 -2.00
CA ASP A 325 14.20 -13.91 -2.58
C ASP A 325 13.02 -13.01 -2.24
N ALA A 326 13.25 -11.73 -1.94
CA ALA A 326 12.17 -10.77 -1.73
C ALA A 326 11.32 -10.61 -2.99
N VAL A 327 9.98 -10.63 -2.82
CA VAL A 327 9.00 -10.51 -3.91
C VAL A 327 7.87 -9.54 -3.62
N ALA A 328 7.80 -9.01 -2.41
CA ALA A 328 6.81 -8.04 -1.99
C ALA A 328 7.34 -7.23 -0.79
N TYR A 329 6.62 -6.20 -0.39
CA TYR A 329 6.92 -5.44 0.83
C TYR A 329 5.64 -5.11 1.61
N GLY A 330 5.82 -4.83 2.90
CA GLY A 330 4.80 -4.28 3.78
C GLY A 330 5.31 -3.06 4.53
N GLY A 331 4.43 -2.40 5.27
CA GLY A 331 4.75 -1.19 6.05
C GLY A 331 3.62 -0.80 7.00
N TRP A 332 2.72 -1.73 7.31
CA TRP A 332 1.81 -1.62 8.45
C TRP A 332 2.55 -1.97 9.72
N GLY A 333 2.29 -1.28 10.82
CA GLY A 333 2.91 -1.58 12.12
C GLY A 333 2.47 -2.92 12.68
N PHE A 334 3.09 -3.35 13.80
CA PHE A 334 2.56 -4.49 14.53
C PHE A 334 1.26 -4.06 15.21
N ASP A 335 0.15 -4.57 14.72
CA ASP A 335 -1.20 -4.18 15.09
C ASP A 335 -1.90 -5.38 15.75
N HIS A 336 -1.65 -5.52 17.05
CA HIS A 336 -2.20 -6.60 17.86
C HIS A 336 -3.53 -6.19 18.48
N HIS A 337 -4.54 -7.08 18.38
CA HIS A 337 -5.85 -6.93 18.98
C HIS A 337 -6.05 -7.95 20.10
N PRO A 338 -6.58 -7.56 21.27
CA PRO A 338 -6.82 -8.48 22.37
C PRO A 338 -7.88 -9.54 22.01
N ALA A 339 -7.70 -10.76 22.46
CA ALA A 339 -8.54 -11.91 22.09
C ALA A 339 -10.00 -11.76 22.54
N GLY A 340 -10.26 -11.18 23.71
CA GLY A 340 -11.61 -10.93 24.23
C GLY A 340 -12.34 -9.76 23.54
N GLY A 341 -11.64 -8.97 22.72
CA GLY A 341 -12.21 -7.93 21.85
C GLY A 341 -12.99 -6.86 22.60
N PHE A 342 -14.28 -6.69 22.27
CA PHE A 342 -15.15 -5.67 22.89
C PHE A 342 -15.31 -5.84 24.41
N HIS A 343 -15.30 -7.07 24.88
CA HIS A 343 -15.45 -7.38 26.32
C HIS A 343 -14.20 -7.07 27.13
N ASP A 344 -13.04 -7.00 26.49
CA ASP A 344 -11.81 -6.53 27.13
C ASP A 344 -11.84 -5.01 27.28
N LYS A 345 -11.89 -4.52 28.53
CA LYS A 345 -11.90 -3.08 28.82
C LYS A 345 -10.51 -2.45 28.78
N ILE A 346 -9.64 -3.02 27.94
CA ILE A 346 -8.29 -2.53 27.65
C ILE A 346 -8.25 -1.87 26.27
N ASN A 347 -7.10 -1.38 25.89
CA ASN A 347 -6.89 -0.81 24.56
C ASN A 347 -7.27 -1.82 23.46
N PRO A 348 -8.21 -1.46 22.54
CA PRO A 348 -8.69 -2.39 21.52
C PRO A 348 -7.63 -2.77 20.49
N SER A 349 -6.50 -2.06 20.43
CA SER A 349 -5.42 -2.35 19.51
C SER A 349 -4.12 -1.74 19.99
N THR A 350 -3.06 -2.55 20.05
CA THR A 350 -1.71 -2.09 20.34
C THR A 350 -0.94 -1.97 19.04
N HIS A 351 -0.51 -0.75 18.71
CA HIS A 351 0.22 -0.46 17.48
C HIS A 351 1.67 -0.11 17.77
N HIS A 352 2.60 -0.80 17.09
CA HIS A 352 4.00 -0.45 17.07
C HIS A 352 4.41 -0.10 15.63
N TYR A 353 4.69 1.17 15.41
CA TYR A 353 5.07 1.68 14.08
C TYR A 353 6.44 1.18 13.66
N LEU A 354 6.63 1.01 12.36
CA LEU A 354 7.88 0.50 11.81
C LEU A 354 8.84 1.65 11.47
N ARG A 355 10.12 1.38 11.61
CA ARG A 355 11.19 2.29 11.19
C ARG A 355 11.18 2.58 9.69
N GLY A 356 10.81 1.60 8.90
CA GLY A 356 10.67 1.68 7.44
C GLY A 356 9.88 0.49 6.90
N PRO A 357 9.67 0.41 5.57
CA PRO A 357 9.08 -0.76 4.93
C PRO A 357 9.96 -1.99 5.12
N HIS A 358 9.36 -3.17 5.12
CA HIS A 358 10.04 -4.46 5.21
C HIS A 358 9.70 -5.34 4.03
N ASN A 359 10.65 -6.16 3.58
CA ASN A 359 10.43 -7.09 2.49
C ASN A 359 9.85 -8.42 2.95
N ILE A 360 9.14 -9.09 2.05
CA ILE A 360 8.55 -10.41 2.26
C ILE A 360 9.14 -11.38 1.23
N PRO A 361 9.80 -12.49 1.69
CA PRO A 361 10.48 -13.43 0.81
C PRO A 361 9.49 -14.42 0.19
N LEU A 362 9.83 -14.94 -1.00
CA LEU A 362 9.06 -16.00 -1.67
C LEU A 362 8.96 -17.25 -0.79
N ARG A 363 9.99 -17.56 0.01
CA ARG A 363 10.01 -18.72 0.94
C ARG A 363 8.90 -18.68 1.99
N SER A 364 8.27 -17.54 2.23
CA SER A 364 7.10 -17.41 3.10
C SER A 364 5.76 -17.60 2.37
N LEU A 365 5.76 -17.72 1.03
CA LEU A 365 4.57 -17.72 0.18
C LEU A 365 4.26 -19.08 -0.45
N TYR A 366 4.87 -20.15 -0.01
CA TYR A 366 4.54 -21.51 -0.46
C TYR A 366 4.67 -22.53 0.67
N SER A 367 4.03 -23.69 0.49
CA SER A 367 4.01 -24.76 1.50
C SER A 367 5.34 -25.49 1.58
N LYS A 368 5.83 -25.68 2.81
CA LYS A 368 7.02 -26.48 3.11
C LYS A 368 6.91 -27.94 2.67
N ASN A 369 5.71 -28.53 2.77
CA ASN A 369 5.48 -29.95 2.53
C ASN A 369 4.52 -30.28 1.36
N ILE A 370 3.91 -29.26 0.71
CA ILE A 370 3.07 -29.44 -0.48
C ILE A 370 3.77 -28.79 -1.67
N VAL A 371 4.35 -29.57 -2.55
CA VAL A 371 5.33 -29.10 -3.55
C VAL A 371 4.80 -28.14 -4.61
N ASN A 372 3.48 -28.02 -4.78
CA ASN A 372 2.82 -27.23 -5.82
C ASN A 372 1.72 -26.31 -5.26
N LEU A 373 1.81 -25.93 -3.98
CA LEU A 373 0.83 -25.08 -3.31
C LEU A 373 1.49 -23.77 -2.84
N PHE A 374 1.01 -22.65 -3.38
CA PHE A 374 1.32 -21.29 -2.92
C PHE A 374 0.31 -20.80 -1.88
N PHE A 375 0.71 -19.80 -1.11
CA PHE A 375 -0.12 -19.03 -0.18
C PHE A 375 0.00 -17.53 -0.46
N ALA A 376 -1.12 -16.83 -0.50
CA ALA A 376 -1.15 -15.37 -0.51
C ALA A 376 -2.35 -14.85 0.32
N GLY A 377 -2.09 -13.82 1.11
CA GLY A 377 -3.07 -13.28 2.05
C GLY A 377 -2.58 -13.39 3.49
N ARG A 378 -3.51 -13.44 4.45
CA ARG A 378 -3.17 -13.53 5.88
C ARG A 378 -2.68 -14.91 6.34
N ASN A 379 -2.77 -15.92 5.49
CA ASN A 379 -2.41 -17.31 5.77
C ASN A 379 -0.97 -17.69 5.37
N ILE A 380 -0.13 -16.73 5.06
CA ILE A 380 1.29 -16.95 4.71
C ILE A 380 2.11 -17.44 5.93
N SER A 381 3.35 -17.82 5.68
CA SER A 381 4.29 -18.27 6.70
C SER A 381 4.85 -17.07 7.49
N ALA A 382 4.25 -16.81 8.64
CA ALA A 382 4.63 -15.72 9.53
C ALA A 382 4.33 -16.09 11.00
N SER A 383 5.05 -15.49 11.95
CA SER A 383 4.70 -15.53 13.37
C SER A 383 3.40 -14.74 13.62
N HIS A 384 2.78 -14.89 14.78
CA HIS A 384 1.57 -14.14 15.13
C HIS A 384 1.78 -12.62 15.02
N TYR A 385 2.88 -12.11 15.57
CA TYR A 385 3.17 -10.67 15.51
C TYR A 385 3.59 -10.19 14.13
N ALA A 386 4.35 -10.97 13.38
CA ALA A 386 4.66 -10.63 11.98
C ALA A 386 3.39 -10.63 11.11
N LEU A 387 2.47 -11.57 11.32
CA LEU A 387 1.15 -11.55 10.69
C LEU A 387 0.41 -10.23 10.96
N SER A 388 0.48 -9.69 12.18
CA SER A 388 -0.22 -8.45 12.53
C SER A 388 0.16 -7.26 11.64
N SER A 389 1.37 -7.29 11.07
CA SER A 389 1.85 -6.33 10.05
C SER A 389 1.47 -6.73 8.62
N THR A 390 1.57 -8.00 8.25
CA THR A 390 1.43 -8.45 6.85
C THR A 390 0.00 -8.73 6.42
N ARG A 391 -0.96 -8.85 7.37
CA ARG A 391 -2.37 -9.21 7.11
C ARG A 391 -3.20 -8.12 6.42
N VAL A 392 -2.70 -6.89 6.36
CA VAL A 392 -3.46 -5.79 5.75
C VAL A 392 -3.63 -6.01 4.26
N MET A 393 -4.78 -5.57 3.74
CA MET A 393 -5.26 -6.04 2.44
C MET A 393 -4.41 -5.60 1.25
N LEU A 394 -3.77 -4.43 1.30
CA LEU A 394 -2.93 -3.98 0.17
C LEU A 394 -1.59 -4.74 0.15
N THR A 395 -1.01 -5.03 1.32
CA THR A 395 0.12 -5.96 1.41
C THR A 395 -0.28 -7.34 0.88
N CYS A 396 -1.45 -7.87 1.30
CA CYS A 396 -1.96 -9.15 0.78
C CYS A 396 -2.15 -9.14 -0.76
N ALA A 397 -2.56 -8.00 -1.35
CA ALA A 397 -2.66 -7.85 -2.80
C ALA A 397 -1.29 -7.99 -3.49
N GLN A 398 -0.26 -7.37 -2.92
CA GLN A 398 1.13 -7.52 -3.39
C GLN A 398 1.61 -8.97 -3.29
N LEU A 399 1.30 -9.68 -2.19
CA LEU A 399 1.60 -11.12 -2.07
C LEU A 399 0.93 -11.93 -3.18
N GLY A 400 -0.33 -11.58 -3.52
CA GLY A 400 -1.06 -12.19 -4.63
C GLY A 400 -0.37 -11.98 -5.96
N GLU A 401 -0.01 -10.75 -6.28
CA GLU A 401 0.71 -10.42 -7.52
C GLU A 401 2.03 -11.18 -7.63
N ALA A 402 2.81 -11.25 -6.53
CA ALA A 402 4.04 -12.01 -6.44
C ALA A 402 3.83 -13.52 -6.67
N VAL A 403 2.77 -14.10 -6.08
CA VAL A 403 2.42 -15.52 -6.27
C VAL A 403 1.97 -15.80 -7.71
N GLY A 404 1.18 -14.92 -8.33
CA GLY A 404 0.80 -15.02 -9.73
C GLY A 404 2.02 -15.02 -10.66
N MET A 405 3.00 -14.15 -10.41
CA MET A 405 4.26 -14.08 -11.15
C MET A 405 5.14 -15.31 -10.91
N ALA A 406 5.21 -15.80 -9.67
CA ALA A 406 5.94 -17.01 -9.34
C ALA A 406 5.32 -18.25 -10.02
N ALA A 407 3.98 -18.36 -10.05
CA ALA A 407 3.29 -19.44 -10.75
C ALA A 407 3.56 -19.42 -12.27
N PHE A 408 3.52 -18.23 -12.89
CA PHE A 408 3.92 -18.06 -14.29
C PHE A 408 5.35 -18.59 -14.54
N ASN A 409 6.31 -18.17 -13.71
CA ASN A 409 7.69 -18.59 -13.89
C ASN A 409 7.90 -20.09 -13.60
N ALA A 410 7.20 -20.69 -12.63
CA ALA A 410 7.23 -22.12 -12.38
C ALA A 410 6.73 -22.95 -13.59
N ILE A 411 5.67 -22.47 -14.25
CA ILE A 411 5.13 -23.08 -15.47
C ILE A 411 6.09 -22.88 -16.64
N LYS A 412 6.62 -21.68 -16.83
CA LYS A 412 7.58 -21.33 -17.88
C LYS A 412 8.86 -22.19 -17.82
N TYR A 413 9.41 -22.33 -16.61
CA TYR A 413 10.63 -23.13 -16.38
C TYR A 413 10.36 -24.62 -16.14
N LYS A 414 9.08 -25.05 -16.10
CA LYS A 414 8.67 -26.44 -15.85
C LYS A 414 9.30 -27.01 -14.57
N CYS A 415 9.36 -26.25 -13.51
CA CYS A 415 10.04 -26.59 -12.27
C CYS A 415 9.11 -26.56 -11.05
N LEU A 416 9.54 -27.15 -9.93
CA LEU A 416 8.86 -27.02 -8.65
C LEU A 416 8.98 -25.60 -8.09
N ILE A 417 8.08 -25.22 -7.19
CA ILE A 417 8.09 -23.89 -6.56
C ILE A 417 9.44 -23.61 -5.88
N LYS A 418 9.98 -24.57 -5.15
CA LYS A 418 11.26 -24.45 -4.45
C LYS A 418 12.44 -24.16 -5.39
N ASN A 419 12.42 -24.66 -6.62
CA ASN A 419 13.46 -24.42 -7.60
C ASN A 419 13.43 -23.00 -8.18
N LEU A 420 12.40 -22.20 -7.90
CA LEU A 420 12.36 -20.77 -8.22
C LEU A 420 13.37 -19.95 -7.41
N LEU A 421 13.86 -20.48 -6.30
CA LEU A 421 14.89 -19.85 -5.46
C LEU A 421 16.29 -19.85 -6.09
N GLU A 422 16.50 -20.58 -7.19
CA GLU A 422 17.74 -20.48 -7.96
C GLU A 422 17.92 -19.04 -8.46
N ALA A 423 19.12 -18.45 -8.28
CA ALA A 423 19.40 -17.03 -8.46
C ALA A 423 18.88 -16.46 -9.81
N GLU A 424 19.09 -17.16 -10.93
CA GLU A 424 18.65 -16.71 -12.25
C GLU A 424 17.12 -16.67 -12.37
N LYS A 425 16.41 -17.65 -11.80
CA LYS A 425 14.96 -17.71 -11.82
C LYS A 425 14.34 -16.65 -10.88
N MET A 426 14.95 -16.47 -9.70
CA MET A 426 14.52 -15.43 -8.76
C MET A 426 14.69 -14.03 -9.36
N LYS A 427 15.84 -13.76 -9.97
CA LYS A 427 16.09 -12.51 -10.69
C LYS A 427 15.07 -12.28 -11.81
N ALA A 428 14.70 -13.34 -12.55
CA ALA A 428 13.67 -13.23 -13.60
C ALA A 428 12.29 -12.87 -13.01
N ILE A 429 11.90 -13.50 -11.89
CA ILE A 429 10.65 -13.16 -11.18
C ILE A 429 10.66 -11.69 -10.75
N GLN A 430 11.73 -11.24 -10.11
CA GLN A 430 11.87 -9.85 -9.66
C GLN A 430 11.81 -8.87 -10.85
N GLN A 431 12.48 -9.16 -11.97
CA GLN A 431 12.41 -8.34 -13.17
C GLN A 431 11.00 -8.30 -13.77
N ASP A 432 10.29 -9.42 -13.81
CA ASP A 432 8.93 -9.48 -14.34
C ASP A 432 7.95 -8.71 -13.42
N LEU A 433 8.15 -8.73 -12.10
CA LEU A 433 7.42 -7.89 -11.14
C LEU A 433 7.71 -6.39 -11.39
N PHE A 434 8.96 -5.99 -11.59
CA PHE A 434 9.31 -4.60 -11.87
C PHE A 434 8.72 -4.07 -13.19
N LYS A 435 8.59 -4.91 -14.22
CA LYS A 435 7.86 -4.55 -15.46
C LYS A 435 6.39 -4.25 -15.19
N ALA A 436 5.79 -4.90 -14.22
CA ALA A 436 4.42 -4.64 -13.78
C ALA A 436 4.29 -3.41 -12.85
N ASP A 437 5.36 -2.62 -12.63
CA ASP A 437 5.45 -1.56 -11.62
C ASP A 437 5.21 -2.05 -10.17
N HIS A 438 5.38 -3.34 -9.94
CA HIS A 438 5.36 -3.93 -8.61
C HIS A 438 6.69 -3.63 -7.91
N HIS A 439 6.62 -2.97 -6.75
CA HIS A 439 7.83 -2.56 -6.03
C HIS A 439 8.31 -3.64 -5.05
N ILE A 440 9.63 -3.80 -4.98
CA ILE A 440 10.32 -4.55 -3.93
C ILE A 440 11.27 -3.55 -3.26
N HIS A 441 11.10 -3.32 -1.97
CA HIS A 441 11.81 -2.25 -1.27
C HIS A 441 13.32 -2.49 -1.21
N GLY A 442 14.11 -1.48 -1.59
CA GLY A 442 15.57 -1.56 -1.59
C GLY A 442 16.19 -2.35 -2.75
N TYR A 443 15.39 -2.80 -3.73
CA TYR A 443 15.88 -3.51 -4.90
C TYR A 443 15.97 -2.60 -6.13
N ASN A 444 16.96 -2.88 -6.96
CA ASN A 444 17.16 -2.17 -8.21
C ASN A 444 16.29 -2.77 -9.33
N THR A 445 15.55 -1.92 -10.04
CA THR A 445 14.59 -2.30 -11.07
C THR A 445 15.16 -2.31 -12.49
N THR A 446 16.48 -2.43 -12.66
CA THR A 446 17.09 -2.48 -14.00
C THR A 446 16.60 -3.70 -14.78
N LEU A 447 16.00 -3.46 -15.95
CA LEU A 447 15.52 -4.51 -16.85
C LEU A 447 16.60 -4.85 -17.89
N SER A 448 16.80 -6.13 -18.16
CA SER A 448 17.86 -6.61 -19.05
C SER A 448 17.69 -6.21 -20.52
N ASN A 449 16.45 -5.94 -20.97
CA ASN A 449 16.13 -5.51 -22.34
C ASN A 449 15.74 -4.03 -22.45
N ASP A 450 15.95 -3.25 -21.41
CA ASP A 450 15.72 -1.81 -21.41
C ASP A 450 16.96 -1.09 -21.98
N ILE A 451 16.79 -0.46 -23.14
CA ILE A 451 17.84 0.28 -23.84
C ILE A 451 17.81 1.80 -23.55
N SER A 452 16.95 2.26 -22.64
CA SER A 452 16.83 3.67 -22.33
C SER A 452 18.14 4.25 -21.78
N SER A 453 18.88 3.47 -20.97
CA SER A 453 20.18 3.88 -20.41
C SER A 453 21.29 4.12 -21.45
N MET A 454 21.10 3.62 -22.70
CA MET A 454 22.02 3.81 -23.82
C MET A 454 21.72 5.08 -24.63
N ALA A 455 20.67 5.82 -24.29
CA ALA A 455 20.23 7.00 -25.00
C ALA A 455 20.75 8.31 -24.36
N THR A 456 20.92 9.31 -25.19
CA THR A 456 21.04 10.70 -24.71
C THR A 456 19.65 11.22 -24.39
N VAL A 457 19.49 11.82 -23.21
CA VAL A 457 18.22 12.38 -22.75
C VAL A 457 18.22 13.90 -22.95
N ASN A 458 17.13 14.43 -23.51
CA ASN A 458 16.86 15.87 -23.57
C ASN A 458 15.41 16.14 -23.16
N ALA A 459 15.16 17.32 -22.60
CA ALA A 459 13.82 17.76 -22.22
C ALA A 459 13.57 19.21 -22.62
N SER A 460 12.30 19.61 -22.71
CA SER A 460 11.89 21.00 -22.95
C SER A 460 12.30 21.94 -21.83
N SER A 461 12.19 21.47 -20.60
CA SER A 461 12.51 22.19 -19.38
C SER A 461 12.81 21.23 -18.22
N GLU A 462 13.45 21.75 -17.16
CA GLU A 462 13.77 21.00 -15.94
C GLU A 462 13.58 21.90 -14.74
N PHE A 463 12.78 21.45 -13.76
CA PHE A 463 12.53 22.19 -12.53
C PHE A 463 13.80 22.25 -11.66
N ARG A 464 14.22 23.48 -11.32
CA ARG A 464 15.47 23.74 -10.59
C ARG A 464 15.28 23.95 -9.08
N GLY A 465 14.05 23.94 -8.59
CA GLY A 465 13.77 24.12 -7.16
C GLY A 465 13.68 25.58 -6.71
N GLU A 466 13.81 26.56 -7.60
CA GLU A 466 13.78 27.98 -7.25
C GLU A 466 12.37 28.54 -7.10
N ASN A 467 11.41 28.04 -7.87
CA ASN A 467 10.06 28.58 -7.93
C ASN A 467 9.04 27.44 -7.70
N LEU A 468 8.75 27.19 -6.43
CA LEU A 468 7.87 26.10 -6.01
C LEU A 468 6.42 26.30 -6.45
N GLY A 469 5.97 27.51 -6.76
CA GLY A 469 4.63 27.76 -7.27
C GLY A 469 3.85 28.82 -6.48
N GLU A 470 2.53 28.82 -6.67
CA GLU A 470 1.64 29.75 -5.98
C GLU A 470 1.47 29.34 -4.52
N THR A 471 1.26 30.35 -3.67
CA THR A 471 0.97 30.17 -2.25
C THR A 471 -0.42 29.59 -2.07
N TRP A 472 -0.51 28.46 -1.37
CA TRP A 472 -1.78 27.87 -0.93
C TRP A 472 -2.29 28.43 0.41
N GLY A 473 -1.46 29.22 1.10
CA GLY A 473 -1.76 29.86 2.36
C GLY A 473 -0.55 29.95 3.27
N THR A 474 -0.80 30.33 4.50
CA THR A 474 0.19 30.34 5.58
C THR A 474 -0.24 29.44 6.71
N GLU A 475 0.73 28.94 7.46
CA GLU A 475 0.50 28.09 8.63
C GLU A 475 1.22 28.67 9.85
N PRO A 476 0.50 28.89 10.98
CA PRO A 476 1.12 29.37 12.20
C PRO A 476 2.07 28.30 12.79
N LEU A 477 3.27 28.73 13.19
CA LEU A 477 4.28 27.89 13.78
C LEU A 477 4.04 27.69 15.30
N THR A 478 2.81 27.29 15.67
CA THR A 478 2.42 27.06 17.07
C THR A 478 3.00 25.80 17.70
N GLU A 479 3.51 24.90 16.86
CA GLU A 479 4.20 23.68 17.23
C GLU A 479 5.39 23.49 16.30
N ASP A 480 6.33 22.63 16.68
CA ASP A 480 7.45 22.28 15.81
C ASP A 480 6.97 21.80 14.43
N ARG A 481 7.66 22.21 13.38
CA ARG A 481 7.39 21.79 12.00
C ARG A 481 8.65 21.26 11.36
N MET A 482 8.48 20.29 10.49
CA MET A 482 9.59 19.65 9.77
C MET A 482 9.37 19.72 8.27
N GLN A 483 10.43 19.97 7.53
CA GLN A 483 10.47 19.98 6.07
C GLN A 483 11.46 18.92 5.58
N LEU A 484 11.00 17.94 4.78
CA LEU A 484 11.86 17.04 4.02
C LEU A 484 12.49 17.81 2.87
N LEU A 485 13.78 17.63 2.69
CA LEU A 485 14.58 18.20 1.62
C LEU A 485 15.42 17.10 0.96
N THR A 486 15.69 17.23 -0.34
CA THR A 486 16.64 16.37 -1.05
C THR A 486 17.92 17.14 -1.30
N ILE A 487 19.05 16.66 -0.78
CA ILE A 487 20.34 17.30 -0.88
C ILE A 487 21.30 16.44 -1.72
N VAL A 488 21.87 17.04 -2.76
CA VAL A 488 22.87 16.41 -3.65
C VAL A 488 24.19 17.18 -3.76
N SER A 489 24.23 18.42 -3.28
CA SER A 489 25.46 19.19 -3.14
C SER A 489 26.34 18.64 -2.01
N ASN A 490 27.64 18.94 -2.04
CA ASN A 490 28.58 18.56 -0.96
C ASN A 490 28.58 19.58 0.19
N TYR A 491 27.93 20.70 0.03
CA TYR A 491 27.88 21.78 1.00
C TYR A 491 26.58 22.55 0.87
N ILE A 492 26.03 23.05 1.98
CA ILE A 492 24.88 23.94 2.04
C ILE A 492 25.32 25.26 2.68
N ASP A 493 25.09 26.35 1.97
CA ASP A 493 25.34 27.70 2.47
C ASP A 493 24.21 28.17 3.39
N TYR A 494 22.99 28.19 2.86
CA TYR A 494 21.80 28.62 3.59
C TYR A 494 20.53 28.02 2.95
N ILE A 495 19.43 28.10 3.71
CA ILE A 495 18.09 27.78 3.22
C ILE A 495 17.25 29.04 3.31
N LYS A 496 16.70 29.48 2.19
CA LYS A 496 15.82 30.64 2.14
C LYS A 496 14.40 30.22 2.44
N VAL A 497 13.77 30.75 3.48
CA VAL A 497 12.40 30.47 3.87
C VAL A 497 11.53 31.71 3.72
N ARG A 498 10.27 31.49 3.30
CA ARG A 498 9.26 32.56 3.19
C ARG A 498 8.30 32.50 4.36
N LEU A 499 8.13 33.62 5.06
CA LEU A 499 7.34 33.70 6.29
C LEU A 499 6.74 35.08 6.53
N ASP A 500 5.75 35.14 7.42
CA ASP A 500 5.27 36.34 8.09
C ASP A 500 5.76 36.33 9.56
N ALA A 501 6.04 37.50 10.11
CA ALA A 501 6.28 37.67 11.54
C ALA A 501 5.36 38.75 12.09
N GLU A 502 4.57 38.42 13.09
CA GLU A 502 3.62 39.35 13.73
C GLU A 502 4.30 40.36 14.63
N GLU A 503 5.45 39.98 15.22
CA GLU A 503 6.33 40.82 16.02
C GLU A 503 7.80 40.62 15.68
N ASN A 504 8.71 41.48 16.22
CA ASN A 504 10.14 41.16 16.15
C ASN A 504 10.43 39.95 17.01
N THR A 505 10.96 38.90 16.44
CA THR A 505 11.10 37.63 17.11
C THR A 505 12.37 36.88 16.67
N VAL A 506 12.61 35.69 17.21
CA VAL A 506 13.74 34.82 16.84
C VAL A 506 13.21 33.48 16.34
N LEU A 507 13.55 33.12 15.11
CA LEU A 507 13.27 31.79 14.59
C LEU A 507 14.42 30.84 14.91
N SER A 508 14.14 29.80 15.71
CA SER A 508 15.06 28.71 15.98
C SER A 508 14.82 27.58 14.99
N TYR A 509 15.90 26.98 14.50
CA TYR A 509 15.81 25.88 13.53
C TYR A 509 16.98 24.90 13.66
N ALA A 510 16.79 23.68 13.17
CA ALA A 510 17.80 22.65 13.13
C ALA A 510 17.82 21.91 11.79
N PHE A 511 19.00 21.48 11.37
CA PHE A 511 19.19 20.74 10.13
C PHE A 511 19.69 19.33 10.42
N PHE A 512 19.02 18.34 9.84
CA PHE A 512 19.27 16.92 10.11
C PHE A 512 19.55 16.16 8.82
N GLN A 513 20.39 15.14 8.94
CA GLN A 513 20.56 14.09 7.95
C GLN A 513 19.50 13.00 8.17
N GLY A 514 18.93 12.50 7.09
CA GLY A 514 18.08 11.31 7.10
C GLY A 514 18.87 10.01 6.99
N PRO A 515 18.20 8.86 7.12
CA PRO A 515 18.80 7.55 6.94
C PRO A 515 19.34 7.34 5.52
N ALA A 516 20.33 6.47 5.39
CA ALA A 516 20.89 6.09 4.09
C ALA A 516 19.90 5.28 3.21
N ASN A 517 18.89 4.66 3.81
CA ASN A 517 17.83 3.96 3.11
C ASN A 517 16.67 4.91 2.72
N ALA A 518 15.59 4.36 2.17
CA ALA A 518 14.44 5.16 1.74
C ALA A 518 13.57 5.73 2.89
N SER A 519 13.87 5.41 4.15
CA SER A 519 13.08 5.89 5.28
C SER A 519 13.13 7.41 5.42
N THR A 520 11.99 8.04 5.76
CA THR A 520 11.83 9.49 5.79
C THR A 520 11.66 10.01 7.22
N PHE A 521 12.75 9.98 8.00
CA PHE A 521 12.81 10.54 9.33
C PHE A 521 14.18 11.20 9.59
N PRO A 522 14.28 12.21 10.49
CA PRO A 522 15.57 12.80 10.85
C PRO A 522 16.37 11.83 11.72
N GLU A 523 17.62 11.52 11.32
CA GLU A 523 18.46 10.54 12.03
C GLU A 523 19.56 11.22 12.84
N LYS A 524 20.25 12.19 12.26
CA LYS A 524 21.40 12.85 12.88
C LYS A 524 21.30 14.36 12.76
N GLU A 525 21.31 15.07 13.89
CA GLU A 525 21.45 16.52 13.90
C GLU A 525 22.84 16.91 13.40
N LEU A 526 22.88 17.73 12.34
CA LEU A 526 24.10 18.26 11.76
C LEU A 526 24.36 19.68 12.26
N PHE A 527 23.30 20.46 12.47
CA PHE A 527 23.41 21.87 12.78
C PHE A 527 22.15 22.37 13.48
N ARG A 528 22.33 23.31 14.44
CA ARG A 528 21.21 24.03 15.07
C ARG A 528 21.60 25.50 15.25
N SER A 529 20.67 26.41 14.93
CA SER A 529 20.89 27.84 15.03
C SER A 529 19.59 28.61 15.22
N LYS A 530 19.73 29.93 15.24
CA LYS A 530 18.61 30.87 15.31
C LYS A 530 18.90 32.11 14.49
N VAL A 531 17.86 32.77 14.02
CA VAL A 531 17.93 34.00 13.24
C VAL A 531 16.93 35.00 13.77
N GLU A 532 17.33 36.29 13.85
CA GLU A 532 16.43 37.39 14.19
C GLU A 532 15.49 37.67 13.00
N VAL A 533 14.21 37.77 13.26
CA VAL A 533 13.17 38.06 12.27
C VAL A 533 12.48 39.34 12.70
N LYS A 534 12.49 40.35 11.84
CA LYS A 534 11.75 41.60 12.09
C LYS A 534 10.27 41.40 11.79
N LYS A 535 9.42 42.14 12.50
CA LYS A 535 7.99 42.21 12.19
C LYS A 535 7.79 42.57 10.70
N GLY A 536 6.93 41.80 10.01
CA GLY A 536 6.62 42.04 8.61
C GLY A 536 5.98 40.85 7.94
N LYS A 537 5.37 41.11 6.78
CA LYS A 537 4.70 40.07 5.95
C LYS A 537 5.51 39.77 4.72
N ASN A 538 5.33 38.53 4.21
CA ASN A 538 5.92 38.05 2.94
C ASN A 538 7.44 38.23 2.89
N GLN A 539 8.13 37.97 3.99
CA GLN A 539 9.57 38.08 4.10
C GLN A 539 10.27 36.83 3.60
N ARG A 540 11.41 36.97 2.94
CA ARG A 540 12.32 35.88 2.59
C ARG A 540 13.54 35.98 3.48
N ILE A 541 13.71 35.02 4.39
CA ILE A 541 14.76 34.98 5.39
C ILE A 541 15.77 33.90 5.01
N ASP A 542 17.04 34.26 5.00
CA ASP A 542 18.12 33.31 4.82
C ASP A 542 18.48 32.67 6.16
N LEU A 543 18.36 31.35 6.22
CA LEU A 543 18.76 30.51 7.37
C LEU A 543 20.16 29.95 7.09
N PRO A 544 21.23 30.50 7.67
CA PRO A 544 22.58 29.98 7.49
C PRO A 544 22.68 28.54 7.98
N VAL A 545 23.20 27.64 7.16
CA VAL A 545 23.45 26.22 7.52
C VAL A 545 24.95 25.95 7.58
N LEU A 546 25.73 26.43 6.62
CA LEU A 546 27.19 26.35 6.56
C LEU A 546 27.72 24.93 6.91
N CYS A 547 27.14 23.91 6.27
CA CYS A 547 27.37 22.52 6.61
C CYS A 547 27.88 21.71 5.41
N GLU A 548 28.95 20.89 5.65
CA GLU A 548 29.35 19.84 4.71
C GLU A 548 28.38 18.68 4.73
N ILE A 549 28.04 18.17 3.55
CA ILE A 549 27.12 17.06 3.34
C ILE A 549 27.92 15.83 2.88
N ILE A 550 28.04 14.86 3.76
CA ILE A 550 28.75 13.60 3.49
C ILE A 550 27.81 12.62 2.80
N ASN A 551 26.60 12.43 3.33
CA ASN A 551 25.60 11.51 2.79
C ASN A 551 24.52 12.30 2.06
N LYS A 552 24.43 12.10 0.75
CA LYS A 552 23.40 12.72 -0.09
C LYS A 552 22.05 12.03 0.07
N GLY A 553 20.98 12.73 -0.25
CA GLY A 553 19.60 12.21 -0.17
C GLY A 553 18.75 12.99 0.82
N TRP A 554 17.92 12.29 1.60
CA TRP A 554 16.98 12.92 2.51
C TRP A 554 17.68 13.69 3.63
N HIS A 555 17.28 14.95 3.78
CA HIS A 555 17.62 15.82 4.91
C HIS A 555 16.35 16.48 5.42
N PHE A 556 16.41 17.05 6.62
CA PHE A 556 15.26 17.65 7.26
C PHE A 556 15.63 19.00 7.86
N LEU A 557 14.81 20.00 7.58
CA LEU A 557 14.80 21.27 8.27
C LEU A 557 13.68 21.25 9.30
N ILE A 558 14.01 21.47 10.55
CA ILE A 558 13.06 21.52 11.66
C ILE A 558 13.00 22.95 12.16
N PHE A 559 11.80 23.48 12.27
CA PHE A 559 11.48 24.77 12.87
C PHE A 559 10.94 24.51 14.27
N ASP A 560 11.57 25.09 15.28
CA ASP A 560 11.03 25.09 16.65
C ASP A 560 9.78 26.00 16.71
N ALA A 561 8.81 25.65 17.55
CA ALA A 561 7.57 26.42 17.71
C ALA A 561 7.81 27.89 18.03
N ASN A 562 7.13 28.78 17.31
CA ASN A 562 7.11 30.20 17.51
C ASN A 562 5.77 30.81 17.03
N PRO A 563 4.82 31.12 17.92
CA PRO A 563 3.48 31.57 17.56
C PRO A 563 3.43 32.90 16.81
N ASP A 564 4.52 33.70 16.84
CA ASP A 564 4.61 34.97 16.12
C ASP A 564 4.96 34.76 14.64
N ILE A 565 5.23 33.50 14.18
CA ILE A 565 5.64 33.19 12.82
C ILE A 565 4.56 32.37 12.11
N ASN A 566 4.32 32.75 10.85
CA ASN A 566 3.51 31.99 9.89
C ASN A 566 4.36 31.59 8.68
N LEU A 567 4.48 30.29 8.41
CA LEU A 567 5.21 29.76 7.27
C LEU A 567 4.32 29.66 6.03
N TYR A 568 4.82 30.11 4.88
CA TYR A 568 4.11 29.97 3.61
C TYR A 568 4.12 28.52 3.11
N ILE A 569 2.97 28.08 2.60
CA ILE A 569 2.74 26.76 2.04
C ILE A 569 2.62 26.83 0.53
N VAL A 570 3.31 25.94 -0.16
CA VAL A 570 3.32 25.86 -1.63
C VAL A 570 3.12 24.40 -2.07
N GLU A 571 2.53 24.21 -3.26
CA GLU A 571 2.54 22.93 -3.93
C GLU A 571 3.97 22.59 -4.37
N SER A 572 4.35 21.32 -4.23
CA SER A 572 5.72 20.87 -4.48
C SER A 572 5.76 19.48 -5.12
N PRO A 573 6.80 19.17 -5.91
CA PRO A 573 7.01 17.81 -6.41
C PRO A 573 7.45 16.86 -5.30
N PRO A 574 7.42 15.51 -5.53
CA PRO A 574 7.97 14.52 -4.61
C PRO A 574 9.42 14.83 -4.19
N GLY A 575 9.74 14.60 -2.93
CA GLY A 575 11.07 14.90 -2.35
C GLY A 575 11.14 16.22 -1.57
N LEU A 576 10.06 17.00 -1.62
CA LEU A 576 9.83 18.18 -0.80
C LEU A 576 8.50 18.00 -0.07
N LEU A 577 8.52 17.71 1.23
CA LEU A 577 7.32 17.36 1.98
C LEU A 577 7.40 17.94 3.39
N ARG A 578 6.32 18.57 3.83
CA ARG A 578 6.21 19.06 5.20
C ARG A 578 5.59 18.02 6.13
N TYR A 579 5.96 18.07 7.41
CA TYR A 579 5.53 17.13 8.43
C TYR A 579 5.04 17.86 9.68
N TYR A 580 4.08 17.21 10.37
CA TYR A 580 3.56 17.65 11.66
C TYR A 580 3.90 16.65 12.76
N PRO A 581 3.99 17.09 14.02
CA PRO A 581 3.90 16.19 15.15
C PRO A 581 2.57 15.43 15.08
N ARG A 582 2.57 14.16 15.40
CA ARG A 582 1.33 13.38 15.44
C ARG A 582 0.60 13.66 16.74
N PRO A 583 -0.71 14.02 16.71
CA PRO A 583 -1.49 14.17 17.92
C PRO A 583 -1.66 12.83 18.64
N PHE A 584 -1.79 12.87 19.95
CA PHE A 584 -2.14 11.71 20.76
C PHE A 584 -3.48 11.13 20.31
N ASP A 585 -3.51 9.82 20.05
CA ASP A 585 -4.73 9.08 19.81
C ASP A 585 -5.14 8.38 21.12
N PRO A 586 -6.23 8.79 21.79
CA PRO A 586 -6.64 8.18 23.04
C PRO A 586 -7.09 6.71 22.88
N ILE A 587 -7.45 6.30 21.67
CA ILE A 587 -7.81 4.90 21.36
C ILE A 587 -6.59 4.03 21.23
N ARG A 588 -5.45 4.63 20.88
CA ARG A 588 -4.17 3.96 20.66
C ARG A 588 -3.08 4.65 21.47
N PRO A 589 -3.12 4.55 22.82
CA PRO A 589 -2.21 5.29 23.69
C PRO A 589 -0.73 4.95 23.50
N ASN A 590 -0.42 3.82 22.88
CA ASN A 590 0.94 3.45 22.49
C ASN A 590 1.39 4.08 21.16
N GLN A 591 0.49 4.80 20.46
CA GLN A 591 0.87 5.69 19.39
C GLN A 591 1.30 7.02 20.01
N PHE A 592 2.46 7.48 19.59
CA PHE A 592 3.08 8.67 20.17
C PHE A 592 2.16 9.88 20.09
N SER A 593 2.00 10.51 21.26
CA SER A 593 1.22 11.73 21.41
C SER A 593 1.95 12.95 20.84
N LYS A 594 3.28 12.86 20.68
CA LYS A 594 4.10 14.00 20.29
C LYS A 594 5.33 13.56 19.50
N TRP A 595 5.67 14.30 18.47
CA TRP A 595 6.91 14.12 17.76
C TRP A 595 8.10 14.39 18.70
N THR A 596 8.99 13.40 18.87
CA THR A 596 10.24 13.55 19.62
C THR A 596 11.39 12.92 18.85
N LEU A 597 12.51 13.59 18.77
CA LEU A 597 13.73 13.12 18.13
C LEU A 597 14.35 11.89 18.81
N ARG A 598 13.99 11.63 20.08
CA ARG A 598 14.51 10.51 20.88
C ARG A 598 13.96 9.15 20.48
N SER A 599 12.90 9.13 19.71
CA SER A 599 12.16 7.90 19.34
C SER A 599 12.79 7.11 18.20
N LEU A 600 13.92 7.50 17.67
CA LEU A 600 14.54 6.91 16.49
C LEU A 600 15.27 5.58 16.74
N GLN A 601 15.31 5.09 17.97
CA GLN A 601 15.95 3.83 18.35
C GLN A 601 14.96 2.67 18.43
N ILE A 602 14.08 2.54 17.43
CA ILE A 602 13.21 1.37 17.29
C ILE A 602 14.13 0.20 16.88
N GLY A 603 14.07 -0.89 17.57
CA GLY A 603 14.94 -2.06 17.35
C GLY A 603 15.84 -2.33 18.55
N GLN A 604 16.10 -1.33 19.41
CA GLN A 604 16.79 -1.51 20.68
C GLN A 604 15.86 -1.38 21.90
N GLN A 605 14.59 -1.05 21.68
CA GLN A 605 13.65 -0.80 22.75
C GLN A 605 12.86 -2.03 23.13
N LYS A 606 12.85 -2.28 24.44
CA LYS A 606 11.87 -3.16 25.05
C LYS A 606 10.47 -2.59 24.80
N ALA A 607 9.53 -3.45 24.51
CA ALA A 607 8.14 -3.17 24.17
C ALA A 607 7.38 -2.20 25.09
N ALA A 608 7.94 -1.81 26.21
CA ALA A 608 7.27 -1.03 27.26
C ALA A 608 7.33 0.48 27.07
N ASP A 609 8.21 0.98 26.20
CA ASP A 609 8.41 2.42 26.10
C ASP A 609 7.53 3.02 25.00
N ALA A 610 6.35 3.45 25.43
CA ALA A 610 5.41 4.18 24.61
C ALA A 610 6.00 5.44 23.95
N ASP A 611 7.15 5.88 24.39
CA ASP A 611 7.84 7.09 23.91
C ASP A 611 8.77 6.87 22.71
N GLY A 612 8.81 5.65 22.16
CA GLY A 612 9.92 5.22 21.30
C GLY A 612 9.76 5.38 19.80
N ALA A 613 8.60 5.48 19.18
CA ALA A 613 8.54 5.54 17.74
C ALA A 613 8.01 6.87 17.22
N MET A 614 8.79 7.54 16.46
CA MET A 614 8.35 8.73 15.76
C MET A 614 7.74 8.37 14.41
N VAL A 615 6.50 8.69 14.23
CA VAL A 615 5.87 8.75 12.92
C VAL A 615 5.53 10.18 12.62
N ALA A 616 6.33 10.80 11.78
CA ALA A 616 5.94 12.05 11.18
C ALA A 616 4.82 11.76 10.18
N ALA A 617 3.62 12.23 10.43
CA ALA A 617 2.56 12.16 9.45
C ALA A 617 2.82 13.20 8.36
N PRO A 618 2.81 12.82 7.07
CA PRO A 618 2.83 13.79 5.98
C PRO A 618 1.70 14.80 6.15
N SER A 619 1.95 16.03 5.79
CA SER A 619 1.04 17.16 6.02
C SER A 619 -0.34 17.04 5.36
N TRP A 620 -0.44 16.24 4.31
CA TRP A 620 -1.71 15.99 3.62
C TRP A 620 -2.79 15.41 4.53
N ASN A 621 -2.44 14.69 5.60
CA ASN A 621 -3.41 14.11 6.53
C ASN A 621 -4.36 15.15 7.16
N ARG A 622 -3.93 16.37 7.36
CA ARG A 622 -4.76 17.43 7.96
C ARG A 622 -5.74 18.02 6.96
N PHE A 623 -5.31 18.25 5.71
CA PHE A 623 -6.17 18.79 4.65
C PHE A 623 -7.07 17.73 3.99
N ALA A 624 -6.63 16.48 3.95
CA ALA A 624 -7.36 15.38 3.35
C ALA A 624 -8.69 15.08 4.08
N TYR A 625 -8.73 15.28 5.41
CA TYR A 625 -9.95 15.04 6.17
C TYR A 625 -10.99 16.16 6.02
N GLU A 626 -10.56 17.40 5.75
CA GLU A 626 -11.45 18.54 5.73
C GLU A 626 -12.11 18.81 4.37
N ASN A 627 -11.48 18.51 3.25
CA ASN A 627 -11.96 18.98 1.94
C ASN A 627 -12.09 17.94 0.82
N LYS A 628 -11.45 16.78 0.88
CA LYS A 628 -11.48 15.69 -0.15
C LYS A 628 -11.48 16.14 -1.63
N ASN A 629 -10.88 17.29 -1.88
CA ASN A 629 -10.76 17.92 -3.17
C ASN A 629 -9.38 17.65 -3.79
N ILE A 630 -9.04 18.35 -4.87
CA ILE A 630 -7.78 18.21 -5.56
C ILE A 630 -6.55 18.31 -4.62
N SER A 631 -6.62 19.16 -3.58
CA SER A 631 -5.53 19.34 -2.62
C SER A 631 -5.21 18.10 -1.81
N THR A 632 -6.16 17.16 -1.68
CA THR A 632 -5.97 15.88 -1.01
C THR A 632 -4.81 15.07 -1.60
N PHE A 633 -4.60 15.17 -2.91
CA PHE A 633 -3.61 14.40 -3.64
C PHE A 633 -2.31 15.16 -3.91
N LEU A 634 -2.28 16.47 -3.65
CA LEU A 634 -1.11 17.28 -3.89
C LEU A 634 -0.06 17.09 -2.79
N ASN A 635 1.19 17.22 -3.19
CA ASN A 635 2.31 17.30 -2.28
C ASN A 635 2.51 18.76 -1.86
N PHE A 636 2.72 19.01 -0.58
CA PHE A 636 2.94 20.36 -0.05
C PHE A 636 4.23 20.46 0.74
N SER A 637 4.93 21.57 0.56
CA SER A 637 6.10 21.96 1.33
C SER A 637 5.91 23.35 1.93
N PHE A 638 6.76 23.72 2.89
CA PHE A 638 7.00 25.13 3.17
C PHE A 638 7.77 25.74 2.01
N ASP A 639 7.57 27.03 1.75
CA ASP A 639 8.31 27.77 0.71
C ASP A 639 9.77 27.96 1.15
N CYS A 640 10.55 26.89 0.92
CA CYS A 640 11.96 26.77 1.30
C CYS A 640 12.81 26.46 0.07
N VAL A 641 13.85 27.26 -0.17
CA VAL A 641 14.82 27.07 -1.28
C VAL A 641 16.22 26.86 -0.70
N VAL A 642 16.82 25.75 -1.04
CA VAL A 642 18.17 25.37 -0.58
C VAL A 642 19.25 26.00 -1.50
N HIS A 643 20.29 26.55 -0.93
CA HIS A 643 21.43 27.09 -1.68
C HIS A 643 22.75 26.40 -1.30
N PRO A 644 23.56 25.94 -2.30
CA PRO A 644 23.28 26.00 -3.74
C PRO A 644 22.02 25.19 -4.14
N LEU A 645 21.43 25.51 -5.30
CA LEU A 645 20.24 24.82 -5.81
C LEU A 645 20.51 23.33 -5.99
N GLN A 646 19.51 22.54 -5.64
CA GLN A 646 19.59 21.08 -5.71
C GLN A 646 18.99 20.59 -7.04
N MET A 647 19.83 20.17 -7.99
CA MET A 647 19.41 19.68 -9.30
C MET A 647 18.97 18.20 -9.21
N VAL A 648 17.77 17.96 -8.68
CA VAL A 648 17.25 16.61 -8.40
C VAL A 648 16.12 16.15 -9.32
N TYR A 649 15.67 17.03 -10.22
CA TYR A 649 14.53 16.77 -11.13
C TYR A 649 14.94 16.81 -12.61
N GLU A 650 16.22 16.60 -12.87
CA GLU A 650 16.80 16.63 -14.23
C GLU A 650 16.19 15.52 -15.11
N SER A 651 16.18 15.76 -16.41
CA SER A 651 15.68 14.82 -17.42
C SER A 651 16.29 13.41 -17.33
N LYS A 652 17.59 13.33 -17.00
CA LYS A 652 18.29 12.04 -16.81
C LYS A 652 17.69 11.16 -15.68
N MET A 653 16.86 11.72 -14.77
CA MET A 653 16.23 10.96 -13.69
C MET A 653 15.27 9.88 -14.20
N ILE A 654 14.72 10.00 -15.41
CA ILE A 654 13.88 8.95 -16.04
C ILE A 654 14.65 7.66 -16.33
N LEU A 655 15.98 7.70 -16.36
CA LEU A 655 16.85 6.53 -16.52
C LEU A 655 17.16 5.83 -15.19
N ASN A 656 16.74 6.44 -14.06
CA ASN A 656 16.93 5.84 -12.75
C ASN A 656 16.15 4.51 -12.69
N PRO A 657 16.74 3.45 -12.12
CA PRO A 657 16.06 2.17 -12.00
C PRO A 657 14.81 2.19 -11.12
N HIS A 658 14.62 3.24 -10.31
CA HIS A 658 13.48 3.35 -9.40
C HIS A 658 12.32 4.12 -10.03
N SER A 659 11.13 3.54 -9.98
CA SER A 659 9.88 4.19 -10.43
C SER A 659 9.13 4.91 -9.31
N ARG A 660 9.82 5.25 -8.21
CA ARG A 660 9.32 5.98 -7.05
C ARG A 660 10.44 6.71 -6.32
N PRO A 661 10.11 7.64 -5.39
CA PRO A 661 11.12 8.14 -4.46
C PRO A 661 11.73 7.00 -3.62
N THR A 662 13.03 7.10 -3.37
CA THR A 662 13.79 6.24 -2.44
C THR A 662 14.48 7.14 -1.41
N ASN A 663 15.79 7.33 -1.48
CA ASN A 663 16.50 8.42 -0.79
C ASN A 663 16.62 9.68 -1.66
N MET A 664 16.02 9.64 -2.86
CA MET A 664 15.97 10.68 -3.88
C MET A 664 14.57 10.70 -4.52
N PRO A 665 14.15 11.80 -5.15
CA PRO A 665 12.86 11.88 -5.84
C PRO A 665 12.72 10.93 -7.04
N ASN A 666 13.81 10.68 -7.78
CA ASN A 666 13.91 9.74 -8.90
C ASN A 666 12.95 10.00 -10.07
N LEU A 667 12.65 11.27 -10.37
CA LEU A 667 11.77 11.61 -11.49
C LEU A 667 12.23 12.89 -12.18
N TRP A 668 11.88 13.02 -13.47
CA TRP A 668 11.90 14.30 -14.17
C TRP A 668 10.65 15.11 -13.83
N VAL A 669 10.86 16.40 -13.61
CA VAL A 669 9.79 17.40 -13.40
C VAL A 669 10.06 18.58 -14.33
N SER A 670 9.07 18.98 -15.15
CA SER A 670 9.15 20.16 -15.98
C SER A 670 9.08 21.46 -15.15
N GLU A 671 9.50 22.57 -15.72
CA GLU A 671 9.12 23.88 -15.18
C GLU A 671 7.60 24.05 -15.20
N LYS A 672 7.11 25.03 -14.46
CA LYS A 672 5.68 25.37 -14.43
C LYS A 672 5.25 25.86 -15.80
N THR A 673 4.20 25.26 -16.35
CA THR A 673 3.70 25.55 -17.69
C THR A 673 2.18 25.58 -17.73
N SER A 674 1.63 26.38 -18.62
CA SER A 674 0.19 26.34 -18.92
C SER A 674 -0.17 25.26 -19.95
N PHE A 675 0.79 24.43 -20.36
CA PHE A 675 0.65 23.44 -21.44
C PHE A 675 0.12 24.02 -22.78
N LYS A 676 0.29 25.33 -23.02
CA LYS A 676 0.00 25.93 -24.34
C LYS A 676 0.88 25.32 -25.42
N ASP A 677 2.15 25.12 -25.05
CA ASP A 677 3.11 24.31 -25.78
C ASP A 677 3.35 23.04 -24.93
N SER A 678 3.55 21.90 -25.59
CA SER A 678 3.76 20.64 -24.87
C SER A 678 5.09 20.65 -24.12
N GLU A 679 5.09 20.16 -22.89
CA GLU A 679 6.33 19.75 -22.24
C GLU A 679 6.76 18.38 -22.79
N TRP A 680 8.05 18.21 -23.05
CA TRP A 680 8.53 16.98 -23.65
C TRP A 680 9.85 16.48 -23.07
N ILE A 681 10.05 15.17 -23.20
CA ILE A 681 11.31 14.49 -22.91
C ILE A 681 11.62 13.49 -24.03
N SER A 682 12.88 13.35 -24.43
CA SER A 682 13.30 12.50 -25.53
C SER A 682 14.51 11.63 -25.19
N LEU A 683 14.54 10.45 -25.79
CA LEU A 683 15.62 9.49 -25.76
C LEU A 683 16.16 9.32 -27.18
N THR A 684 17.45 9.64 -27.43
CA THR A 684 18.10 9.57 -28.74
C THR A 684 19.30 8.61 -28.69
N TRP A 685 19.36 7.66 -29.61
CA TRP A 685 20.43 6.69 -29.75
C TRP A 685 21.36 7.06 -30.91
N GLU A 686 22.63 6.67 -30.80
CA GLU A 686 23.61 6.84 -31.86
C GLU A 686 23.33 5.97 -33.10
N LYS A 687 22.63 4.87 -32.92
CA LYS A 687 22.27 3.89 -33.96
C LYS A 687 20.79 3.58 -33.92
N PRO A 688 20.16 3.30 -35.09
CA PRO A 688 18.76 2.92 -35.14
C PRO A 688 18.46 1.67 -34.29
N ARG A 689 17.29 1.66 -33.62
CA ARG A 689 16.82 0.60 -32.71
C ARG A 689 15.53 -0.04 -33.21
N GLU A 690 15.30 -1.29 -32.78
CA GLU A 690 14.03 -1.97 -32.91
C GLU A 690 13.32 -1.98 -31.54
N ILE A 691 12.17 -1.34 -31.48
CA ILE A 691 11.44 -1.13 -30.23
C ILE A 691 10.20 -2.01 -30.22
N GLU A 692 10.11 -2.92 -29.25
CA GLU A 692 8.95 -3.80 -29.05
C GLU A 692 7.89 -3.09 -28.20
N ARG A 693 8.32 -2.45 -27.09
CA ARG A 693 7.43 -1.83 -26.11
C ARG A 693 7.99 -0.51 -25.60
N ILE A 694 7.07 0.38 -25.26
CA ILE A 694 7.36 1.63 -24.56
C ILE A 694 6.56 1.64 -23.26
N GLN A 695 7.24 1.78 -22.13
CA GLN A 695 6.62 1.88 -20.81
C GLN A 695 6.86 3.27 -20.21
N ILE A 696 5.80 3.92 -19.77
CA ILE A 696 5.86 5.21 -19.08
C ILE A 696 5.31 5.03 -17.67
N ILE A 697 6.04 5.53 -16.67
CA ILE A 697 5.58 5.59 -15.28
C ILE A 697 5.42 7.05 -14.89
N PHE A 698 4.17 7.48 -14.74
CA PHE A 698 3.83 8.83 -14.29
C PHE A 698 3.80 8.92 -12.76
N ASP A 699 3.90 10.13 -12.21
CA ASP A 699 3.65 10.31 -10.78
C ASP A 699 2.16 10.17 -10.48
N SER A 700 1.86 9.39 -9.44
CA SER A 700 0.50 9.17 -8.93
C SER A 700 0.36 9.56 -7.46
N SER A 701 1.20 10.49 -6.98
CA SER A 701 1.16 11.00 -5.60
C SER A 701 1.30 9.87 -4.57
N LEU A 702 2.41 9.13 -4.60
CA LEU A 702 2.64 7.96 -3.74
C LEU A 702 2.70 8.27 -2.23
N GLN A 703 2.83 9.54 -1.85
CA GLN A 703 2.70 10.00 -0.46
C GLN A 703 1.24 9.97 0.03
N PHE A 704 0.27 9.96 -0.87
CA PHE A 704 -1.14 9.86 -0.56
C PHE A 704 -1.55 8.39 -0.40
N HIS A 705 -2.22 8.06 0.69
CA HIS A 705 -2.83 6.75 0.91
C HIS A 705 -4.34 6.87 0.77
N PHE A 706 -4.95 6.04 -0.07
CA PHE A 706 -6.39 6.00 -0.23
C PHE A 706 -7.08 5.77 1.11
N SER A 707 -8.22 6.42 1.32
CA SER A 707 -8.88 6.56 2.60
C SER A 707 -9.09 5.22 3.32
N GLN A 708 -8.87 5.22 4.62
CA GLN A 708 -9.27 4.12 5.53
C GLN A 708 -10.79 4.10 5.81
N SER A 709 -11.58 4.82 5.04
CA SER A 709 -13.04 4.87 5.13
C SER A 709 -13.66 4.84 3.74
N TRP A 710 -14.92 4.36 3.65
CA TRP A 710 -15.72 4.38 2.42
C TRP A 710 -16.29 5.79 2.15
N GLN A 711 -15.39 6.76 2.05
CA GLN A 711 -15.75 8.16 1.77
C GLN A 711 -15.11 8.58 0.44
N GLY A 712 -15.92 9.15 -0.44
CA GLY A 712 -15.54 9.55 -1.78
C GLY A 712 -14.63 10.79 -1.85
N TYR A 713 -14.18 11.05 -3.06
CA TYR A 713 -13.38 12.19 -3.43
C TYR A 713 -14.13 13.04 -4.46
N SER A 714 -13.84 14.33 -4.52
CA SER A 714 -14.42 15.26 -5.51
C SER A 714 -13.69 15.24 -6.87
N VAL A 715 -12.65 14.44 -7.00
CA VAL A 715 -11.85 14.28 -8.21
C VAL A 715 -11.95 12.85 -8.75
N HIS A 716 -11.80 12.70 -10.07
CA HIS A 716 -11.86 11.40 -10.75
C HIS A 716 -10.47 10.83 -11.08
N ALA A 717 -9.41 11.59 -10.92
CA ALA A 717 -8.05 11.17 -11.20
C ALA A 717 -7.05 11.91 -10.32
N ILE A 718 -5.89 11.32 -10.13
CA ILE A 718 -4.78 11.92 -9.38
C ILE A 718 -4.26 13.14 -10.15
N PRO A 719 -4.17 14.33 -9.54
CA PRO A 719 -3.82 15.59 -10.23
C PRO A 719 -2.46 15.58 -10.92
N THR A 720 -1.50 14.83 -10.40
CA THR A 720 -0.13 14.77 -10.92
C THR A 720 0.00 13.89 -12.18
N ILE A 721 -0.96 12.99 -12.42
CA ILE A 721 -0.92 12.12 -13.60
C ILE A 721 -1.09 12.96 -14.88
N VAL A 722 -0.22 12.73 -15.86
CA VAL A 722 -0.33 13.31 -17.20
C VAL A 722 -1.59 12.77 -17.87
N LYS A 723 -2.53 13.68 -18.19
CA LYS A 723 -3.85 13.37 -18.76
C LYS A 723 -3.79 13.14 -20.26
N GLU A 724 -3.05 13.99 -20.97
CA GLU A 724 -2.91 13.89 -22.42
C GLU A 724 -1.43 13.86 -22.81
N TYR A 725 -1.07 12.85 -23.61
CA TYR A 725 0.30 12.72 -24.12
C TYR A 725 0.34 12.06 -25.49
N LYS A 726 1.45 12.35 -26.22
CA LYS A 726 1.82 11.67 -27.47
C LYS A 726 3.19 11.05 -27.36
N ILE A 727 3.41 9.99 -28.12
CA ILE A 727 4.73 9.42 -28.35
C ILE A 727 5.04 9.58 -29.84
N LEU A 728 6.14 10.25 -30.14
CA LEU A 728 6.67 10.40 -31.47
C LEU A 728 7.92 9.53 -31.62
N ALA A 729 8.12 8.93 -32.80
CA ALA A 729 9.34 8.26 -33.18
C ALA A 729 9.98 9.00 -34.37
N CYS A 730 11.24 9.48 -34.19
CA CYS A 730 12.03 9.98 -35.30
C CYS A 730 12.83 8.81 -35.86
N MET A 731 12.64 8.55 -37.14
CA MET A 731 13.22 7.44 -37.87
C MET A 731 14.61 7.77 -38.40
N ALA A 732 15.38 6.77 -38.78
CA ALA A 732 16.71 6.91 -39.32
C ALA A 732 16.76 7.68 -40.66
N ASP A 733 15.66 7.72 -41.40
CA ASP A 733 15.48 8.49 -42.64
C ASP A 733 15.09 9.97 -42.42
N GLY A 734 14.94 10.38 -41.17
CA GLY A 734 14.56 11.73 -40.77
C GLY A 734 13.05 11.96 -40.69
N THR A 735 12.22 10.95 -40.95
CA THR A 735 10.77 11.08 -40.78
C THR A 735 10.38 11.04 -39.31
N GLU A 736 9.38 11.84 -38.92
CA GLU A 736 8.78 11.82 -37.57
C GLU A 736 7.37 11.23 -37.64
N ASN A 737 7.11 10.18 -36.89
CA ASN A 737 5.85 9.48 -36.88
C ASN A 737 5.20 9.56 -35.50
N GLU A 738 3.91 9.92 -35.44
CA GLU A 738 3.10 9.77 -34.24
C GLU A 738 2.76 8.29 -34.05
N ILE A 739 3.29 7.69 -32.96
CA ILE A 739 3.08 6.28 -32.64
C ILE A 739 1.87 6.09 -31.75
N ILE A 740 1.71 6.95 -30.74
CA ILE A 740 0.67 6.87 -29.71
C ILE A 740 0.13 8.27 -29.45
N HIS A 741 -1.20 8.36 -29.30
CA HIS A 741 -1.87 9.54 -28.75
C HIS A 741 -2.93 9.10 -27.73
N VAL A 742 -2.73 9.46 -26.47
CA VAL A 742 -3.66 9.20 -25.36
C VAL A 742 -4.21 10.53 -24.87
N LYS A 743 -5.54 10.70 -24.93
CA LYS A 743 -6.20 11.98 -24.59
C LYS A 743 -6.76 12.04 -23.17
N ASN A 744 -6.99 10.90 -22.53
CA ASN A 744 -7.60 10.85 -21.19
C ASN A 744 -6.98 9.72 -20.37
N ASN A 745 -5.68 9.82 -20.14
CA ASN A 745 -4.98 8.90 -19.27
C ASN A 745 -5.27 9.24 -17.81
N TYR A 746 -5.55 8.21 -17.00
CA TYR A 746 -5.62 8.29 -15.53
C TYR A 746 -4.78 7.20 -14.85
N LYS A 747 -3.98 6.47 -15.64
CA LYS A 747 -3.10 5.39 -15.20
C LYS A 747 -1.71 5.89 -14.90
N ARG A 748 -1.08 5.29 -13.90
CA ARG A 748 0.32 5.52 -13.56
C ARG A 748 1.25 4.78 -14.52
N ASN A 749 1.05 3.47 -14.69
CA ASN A 749 1.85 2.60 -15.55
C ASN A 749 1.16 2.46 -16.91
N CYS A 750 1.78 3.01 -17.94
CA CYS A 750 1.29 2.98 -19.31
C CYS A 750 2.25 2.17 -20.17
N LEU A 751 1.82 0.97 -20.60
CA LEU A 751 2.58 0.08 -21.46
C LEU A 751 1.98 0.07 -22.87
N HIS A 752 2.81 0.32 -23.87
CA HIS A 752 2.44 0.36 -25.29
C HIS A 752 3.23 -0.66 -26.09
N GLU A 753 2.53 -1.57 -26.77
CA GLU A 753 3.11 -2.47 -27.77
C GLU A 753 3.28 -1.71 -29.08
N THR A 754 4.49 -1.64 -29.62
CA THR A 754 4.80 -0.77 -30.76
C THR A 754 5.37 -1.51 -31.97
N ASN A 755 6.30 -2.42 -31.77
CA ASN A 755 6.98 -3.20 -32.81
C ASN A 755 7.51 -2.36 -33.99
N ILE A 756 8.16 -1.22 -33.69
CA ILE A 756 8.73 -0.28 -34.68
C ILE A 756 10.24 -0.52 -34.87
N LYS A 757 10.71 -0.28 -36.09
CA LYS A 757 12.10 -0.49 -36.49
C LYS A 757 12.73 0.80 -37.01
N ASN A 758 14.06 0.84 -37.01
CA ASN A 758 14.85 1.97 -37.52
C ASN A 758 14.60 3.30 -36.79
N VAL A 759 14.36 3.24 -35.47
CA VAL A 759 14.09 4.42 -34.63
C VAL A 759 15.40 4.99 -34.11
N LEU A 760 15.62 6.28 -34.26
CA LEU A 760 16.72 7.03 -33.65
C LEU A 760 16.32 7.78 -32.41
N THR A 761 15.07 8.29 -32.34
CA THR A 761 14.59 9.05 -31.19
C THR A 761 13.17 8.66 -30.84
N ILE A 762 12.91 8.47 -29.54
CA ILE A 762 11.56 8.45 -28.97
C ILE A 762 11.37 9.74 -28.18
N LYS A 763 10.25 10.43 -28.44
CA LYS A 763 9.88 11.67 -27.75
C LYS A 763 8.49 11.55 -27.13
N LEU A 764 8.41 11.74 -25.82
CA LEU A 764 7.15 11.84 -25.08
C LEU A 764 6.78 13.32 -24.97
N LEU A 765 5.61 13.69 -25.45
CA LEU A 765 5.04 15.04 -25.35
C LEU A 765 3.85 14.99 -24.38
N CYS A 766 3.87 15.83 -23.36
CA CYS A 766 2.83 15.99 -22.35
C CYS A 766 2.05 17.28 -22.64
N PHE A 767 0.72 17.18 -22.80
CA PHE A 767 -0.16 18.31 -23.16
C PHE A 767 -1.04 18.78 -22.01
N ALA A 768 -1.27 17.94 -21.01
CA ALA A 768 -2.07 18.28 -19.85
C ALA A 768 -1.83 17.28 -18.70
N THR A 769 -2.08 17.73 -17.50
CA THR A 769 -2.26 16.87 -16.30
C THR A 769 -3.71 16.94 -15.82
N HIS A 770 -4.06 16.24 -14.76
CA HIS A 770 -5.39 16.34 -14.14
C HIS A 770 -5.54 17.53 -13.18
N GLY A 771 -4.46 18.24 -12.83
CA GLY A 771 -4.63 19.36 -11.91
C GLY A 771 -3.39 20.13 -11.48
N ILE A 772 -2.21 19.77 -11.97
CA ILE A 772 -0.98 20.54 -11.73
C ILE A 772 -0.41 21.10 -13.03
N GLU A 773 0.44 22.11 -12.93
CA GLU A 773 1.03 22.79 -14.07
C GLU A 773 2.47 22.33 -14.37
N ARG A 774 2.78 21.06 -14.09
CA ARG A 774 4.09 20.42 -14.32
C ARG A 774 3.90 19.01 -14.83
N ALA A 775 4.68 18.60 -15.83
CA ALA A 775 4.80 17.17 -16.17
C ALA A 775 5.74 16.49 -15.15
N GLN A 776 5.34 15.31 -14.66
CA GLN A 776 6.09 14.52 -13.69
C GLN A 776 6.19 13.08 -14.17
N VAL A 777 7.42 12.62 -14.50
CA VAL A 777 7.66 11.30 -15.09
C VAL A 777 8.79 10.59 -14.33
N TYR A 778 8.47 9.44 -13.72
CA TYR A 778 9.48 8.59 -13.06
C TYR A 778 10.33 7.83 -14.08
N SER A 779 9.71 7.32 -15.15
CA SER A 779 10.42 6.40 -16.05
C SER A 779 9.85 6.47 -17.46
N LEU A 780 10.74 6.45 -18.44
CA LEU A 780 10.44 6.20 -19.84
C LEU A 780 11.36 5.07 -20.30
N ARG A 781 10.84 3.84 -20.28
CA ARG A 781 11.59 2.62 -20.59
C ARG A 781 11.29 2.19 -22.01
N ILE A 782 12.34 1.88 -22.74
CA ILE A 782 12.28 1.43 -24.12
C ILE A 782 12.80 -0.01 -24.18
N LEU A 783 11.88 -0.96 -24.43
CA LEU A 783 12.17 -2.36 -24.41
C LEU A 783 12.40 -2.88 -25.83
N GLU A 784 13.60 -3.38 -26.09
CA GLU A 784 13.92 -4.11 -27.32
C GLU A 784 13.33 -5.53 -27.27
N LYS A 785 13.09 -6.10 -28.44
CA LYS A 785 12.70 -7.49 -28.59
C LYS A 785 13.75 -8.37 -27.93
N SER A 786 13.35 -9.11 -26.91
CA SER A 786 14.24 -10.09 -26.28
C SER A 786 14.71 -11.04 -27.35
N GLY A 787 16.00 -11.04 -27.66
CA GLY A 787 16.57 -12.01 -28.58
C GLY A 787 16.12 -13.39 -28.11
N ASN A 788 15.59 -14.20 -29.02
CA ASN A 788 15.24 -15.59 -28.77
C ASN A 788 16.48 -16.29 -28.20
N THR A 789 16.66 -16.32 -26.91
CA THR A 789 17.41 -17.37 -26.24
C THR A 789 16.51 -18.60 -26.32
N THR A 790 16.53 -19.25 -27.49
CA THR A 790 16.12 -20.65 -27.63
C THR A 790 17.01 -21.42 -26.69
N PHE A 791 16.54 -21.67 -25.48
CA PHE A 791 17.09 -22.72 -24.66
C PHE A 791 16.71 -24.06 -25.34
N SER A 792 17.73 -24.63 -26.06
CA SER A 792 17.69 -25.99 -26.59
C SER A 792 17.58 -27.02 -25.48
#